data_e9140a069a414e49c781349436cff3a4
#
_entry.id   e9140a069a414e49c781349436cff3a4
#
_cell.length_a   1.000
_cell.length_b   1.000
_cell.length_c   1.000
_cell.angle_alpha   90.00
_cell.angle_beta   90.00
_cell.angle_gamma   90.00
#
_symmetry.space_group_name_H-M   'P 1'
#
loop_
_entity.id
_entity.type
_entity.pdbx_description
1 polymer ?
#
loop_
_entity_poly.entity_id
_entity_poly.type
_entity_poly.pdbx_seq_one_letter_code
_entity_poly.pdbx_strand_id
1 'polypeptide(L)'
;MPPAPTSLPINEVLPKLCEALEKHHEVVLIAPPGAGKTTRVPLAILKAPWLGQQKILLIEPRRIATLATAHFLAQSLEQTCGHTVGYRMRLDTKVSAHTRIEVITHGVLLRMLQQDPSLEGIGAVIFDEFHERSLDGDLSLAMCLQGRELLRDDNPLKLIIMSATMDAQSVSQLLDNAPIVISEGRQFPVTTHQVCSAPSRGQVYSVLYDTVAQALTNHQGSLLVFLPGRGEIHRAQDQLANLCSSQIELFPLYGELSMEQQQQAISPAAKGKRKIVLATNIAETSLTIEGIECVIDLGLSRQMAYDTRTGLSHLKTVKVSRAQATQRAGRAGRLSAGTCYRLWSDTEHQGLAPHATVEIKQTDLTNLCLQLYAFGCSDPAQMQWMDQPPQGPWQKAEQLLVALGALTPLAQGFVITPHGERVSQLPLSPRLGHLLVTAQGYNTLFLGCQLVALLSEKDPLSAHPDSDYDLMLRVNWLNSNQPTLSNLMSIRQRLTKQANRLFNQMPQDPTPPISHHYNPSQLAAILVAHAWPERIAQQTSDPKQYKLANGKRVTCQQSTGGSPWLAVASTIGFERKTGDNAQRLCLAVELPSSFFSGPLKHLTQEQTDIFWHEQHDRLIAERHTQVGQLQVNTQRITKVEPQALIDATCLYVTQLKLSPLNWDKDTLNWQAKVQLLHQSYPSSAGAPNPWPDVSPQRLTDTLGDWLGPFLDKTTHLKDLKRLNLKQILSNLLPWPLPSQLEQLAPARFTVPSGNAHTIDYSQHPPVLAVKLQELFGMQEAPSIGYGTALQVHLLSPGGHVLQVTQDLAHFWTTSYTEIKKEMKGRYPRHPWPDDPTQALATAKTNRALRKT
;
A
#
# COMPACT_ATOMS: atom_id res chain seq x y z
N MET A 1 -37.06 -47.18 -25.23
CA MET A 1 -36.15 -47.48 -24.13
C MET A 1 -35.29 -46.22 -23.89
N PRO A 2 -35.25 -45.64 -22.71
CA PRO A 2 -34.25 -44.65 -22.44
C PRO A 2 -32.88 -45.30 -22.52
N PRO A 3 -31.85 -44.64 -23.06
CA PRO A 3 -30.49 -45.19 -23.10
C PRO A 3 -30.05 -45.51 -21.67
N ALA A 4 -29.44 -46.69 -21.50
CA ALA A 4 -28.87 -47.11 -20.22
C ALA A 4 -28.01 -45.97 -19.61
N PRO A 5 -28.07 -45.74 -18.31
CA PRO A 5 -27.27 -44.69 -17.70
C PRO A 5 -25.78 -44.96 -17.96
N THR A 6 -25.19 -44.19 -18.86
CA THR A 6 -23.73 -44.22 -19.11
C THR A 6 -23.06 -44.00 -17.77
N SER A 7 -22.28 -44.98 -17.28
CA SER A 7 -21.56 -44.85 -16.01
C SER A 7 -20.65 -43.63 -16.09
N LEU A 8 -20.79 -42.70 -15.10
CA LEU A 8 -19.93 -41.52 -15.03
C LEU A 8 -18.47 -41.94 -14.86
N PRO A 9 -17.50 -41.29 -15.50
CA PRO A 9 -16.08 -41.66 -15.45
C PRO A 9 -15.54 -41.79 -14.03
N ILE A 10 -16.03 -40.97 -13.10
CA ILE A 10 -15.61 -41.00 -11.69
C ILE A 10 -15.85 -42.36 -11.03
N ASN A 11 -16.88 -43.11 -11.46
CA ASN A 11 -17.25 -44.39 -10.85
C ASN A 11 -16.12 -45.44 -10.95
N GLU A 12 -15.25 -45.35 -11.95
CA GLU A 12 -14.13 -46.25 -12.16
C GLU A 12 -13.02 -46.06 -11.10
N VAL A 13 -12.91 -44.82 -10.56
CA VAL A 13 -11.84 -44.48 -9.60
C VAL A 13 -12.35 -44.38 -8.15
N LEU A 14 -13.67 -44.40 -7.91
CA LEU A 14 -14.23 -44.40 -6.56
C LEU A 14 -13.69 -45.50 -5.65
N PRO A 15 -13.52 -46.78 -6.10
CA PRO A 15 -12.93 -47.80 -5.25
C PRO A 15 -11.51 -47.45 -4.79
N LYS A 16 -10.67 -46.94 -5.72
CA LYS A 16 -9.29 -46.47 -5.39
C LYS A 16 -9.29 -45.32 -4.44
N LEU A 17 -10.22 -44.37 -4.59
CA LEU A 17 -10.39 -43.25 -3.67
C LEU A 17 -10.77 -43.75 -2.27
N CYS A 18 -11.72 -44.64 -2.15
CA CYS A 18 -12.14 -45.20 -0.86
C CYS A 18 -11.01 -46.00 -0.19
N GLU A 19 -10.28 -46.82 -0.95
CA GLU A 19 -9.11 -47.56 -0.44
C GLU A 19 -8.00 -46.60 0.03
N ALA A 20 -7.73 -45.55 -0.72
CA ALA A 20 -6.76 -44.54 -0.33
C ALA A 20 -7.18 -43.84 0.97
N LEU A 21 -8.48 -43.50 1.16
CA LEU A 21 -9.00 -42.91 2.37
C LEU A 21 -9.04 -43.86 3.58
N GLU A 22 -8.99 -45.14 3.40
CA GLU A 22 -8.82 -46.10 4.50
C GLU A 22 -7.40 -46.06 5.07
N LYS A 23 -6.41 -45.87 4.22
CA LYS A 23 -4.98 -45.92 4.56
C LYS A 23 -4.39 -44.54 4.88
N HIS A 24 -4.96 -43.48 4.32
CA HIS A 24 -4.49 -42.11 4.45
C HIS A 24 -5.59 -41.19 4.97
N HIS A 25 -5.15 -39.99 5.49
CA HIS A 25 -6.10 -39.00 5.95
C HIS A 25 -6.34 -37.91 4.90
N GLU A 26 -5.52 -37.84 3.88
CA GLU A 26 -5.61 -36.94 2.75
C GLU A 26 -5.62 -37.69 1.42
N VAL A 27 -6.37 -37.14 0.47
CA VAL A 27 -6.36 -37.60 -0.91
C VAL A 27 -6.56 -36.42 -1.86
N VAL A 28 -5.81 -36.41 -2.95
CA VAL A 28 -5.99 -35.47 -4.05
C VAL A 28 -6.70 -36.20 -5.21
N LEU A 29 -7.89 -35.74 -5.58
CA LEU A 29 -8.67 -36.26 -6.70
C LEU A 29 -8.63 -35.29 -7.88
N ILE A 30 -8.05 -35.73 -8.98
CA ILE A 30 -8.04 -35.00 -10.24
C ILE A 30 -9.07 -35.62 -11.18
N ALA A 31 -10.07 -34.82 -11.56
CA ALA A 31 -11.09 -35.27 -12.50
C ALA A 31 -11.58 -34.09 -13.33
N PRO A 32 -11.71 -34.20 -14.64
CA PRO A 32 -12.20 -33.14 -15.50
C PRO A 32 -13.63 -32.73 -15.13
N PRO A 33 -14.06 -31.53 -15.50
CA PRO A 33 -15.42 -31.07 -15.28
C PRO A 33 -16.41 -32.03 -15.97
N GLY A 34 -17.51 -32.37 -15.27
CA GLY A 34 -18.52 -33.30 -15.79
C GLY A 34 -18.24 -34.80 -15.54
N ALA A 35 -17.06 -35.14 -14.96
CA ALA A 35 -16.77 -36.56 -14.59
C ALA A 35 -17.68 -37.09 -13.47
N GLY A 36 -18.39 -36.23 -12.74
CA GLY A 36 -19.29 -36.58 -11.64
C GLY A 36 -18.64 -36.52 -10.24
N LYS A 37 -17.46 -35.89 -10.07
CA LYS A 37 -16.74 -35.79 -8.80
C LYS A 37 -17.63 -35.25 -7.68
N THR A 38 -18.22 -34.10 -7.85
CA THR A 38 -19.07 -33.38 -6.88
C THR A 38 -20.29 -34.18 -6.45
N THR A 39 -20.87 -35.01 -7.39
CA THR A 39 -22.14 -35.67 -7.17
C THR A 39 -22.00 -37.13 -6.69
N ARG A 40 -20.84 -37.78 -6.90
CA ARG A 40 -20.63 -39.17 -6.55
C ARG A 40 -19.69 -39.40 -5.38
N VAL A 41 -18.66 -38.57 -5.23
CA VAL A 41 -17.66 -38.73 -4.17
C VAL A 41 -18.30 -38.63 -2.77
N PRO A 42 -19.12 -37.61 -2.43
CA PRO A 42 -19.73 -37.55 -1.10
C PRO A 42 -20.63 -38.76 -0.79
N LEU A 43 -21.36 -39.27 -1.79
CA LEU A 43 -22.24 -40.43 -1.63
C LEU A 43 -21.46 -41.74 -1.44
N ALA A 44 -20.29 -41.85 -2.08
CA ALA A 44 -19.41 -43.00 -1.89
C ALA A 44 -18.81 -43.03 -0.48
N ILE A 45 -18.32 -41.86 -0.02
CA ILE A 45 -17.71 -41.72 1.30
C ILE A 45 -18.74 -41.88 2.42
N LEU A 46 -19.98 -41.47 2.22
CA LEU A 46 -21.06 -41.63 3.20
C LEU A 46 -21.22 -43.07 3.71
N LYS A 47 -20.84 -44.05 2.88
CA LYS A 47 -20.91 -45.47 3.19
C LYS A 47 -19.62 -46.03 3.78
N ALA A 48 -18.58 -45.23 3.90
CA ALA A 48 -17.27 -45.69 4.39
C ALA A 48 -17.31 -46.03 5.90
N PRO A 49 -16.78 -47.23 6.30
CA PRO A 49 -16.80 -47.65 7.72
C PRO A 49 -16.15 -46.68 8.68
N TRP A 50 -15.05 -46.04 8.27
CA TRP A 50 -14.29 -45.05 9.10
C TRP A 50 -15.08 -43.80 9.42
N LEU A 51 -16.09 -43.44 8.60
CA LEU A 51 -16.92 -42.25 8.84
C LEU A 51 -17.85 -42.43 10.03
N GLY A 52 -18.30 -43.66 10.33
CA GLY A 52 -19.25 -43.94 11.41
C GLY A 52 -20.50 -43.04 11.33
N GLN A 53 -20.76 -42.30 12.41
CA GLN A 53 -21.89 -41.35 12.50
C GLN A 53 -21.46 -39.88 12.21
N GLN A 54 -20.20 -39.63 11.89
CA GLN A 54 -19.70 -38.31 11.62
C GLN A 54 -20.24 -37.75 10.30
N LYS A 55 -20.18 -36.44 10.16
CA LYS A 55 -20.67 -35.70 8.98
C LYS A 55 -19.56 -35.50 7.97
N ILE A 56 -19.97 -35.26 6.73
CA ILE A 56 -19.15 -34.82 5.60
C ILE A 56 -19.49 -33.36 5.33
N LEU A 57 -18.47 -32.48 5.29
CA LEU A 57 -18.59 -31.14 4.74
C LEU A 57 -18.11 -31.12 3.30
N LEU A 58 -18.99 -30.73 2.37
CA LEU A 58 -18.66 -30.51 0.97
C LEU A 58 -18.59 -29.00 0.72
N ILE A 59 -17.42 -28.51 0.37
CA ILE A 59 -17.15 -27.09 0.22
C ILE A 59 -17.28 -26.70 -1.25
N GLU A 60 -18.19 -25.80 -1.54
CA GLU A 60 -18.42 -25.25 -2.86
C GLU A 60 -18.04 -23.75 -2.90
N PRO A 61 -17.31 -23.27 -3.92
CA PRO A 61 -16.88 -21.88 -3.98
C PRO A 61 -18.03 -20.89 -4.20
N ARG A 62 -19.19 -21.36 -4.70
CA ARG A 62 -20.28 -20.51 -5.15
C ARG A 62 -21.63 -20.93 -4.59
N ARG A 63 -22.41 -19.93 -4.13
CA ARG A 63 -23.75 -20.15 -3.54
C ARG A 63 -24.71 -20.93 -4.45
N ILE A 64 -24.68 -20.65 -5.77
CA ILE A 64 -25.55 -21.35 -6.74
C ILE A 64 -25.13 -22.81 -6.84
N ALA A 65 -23.84 -23.08 -6.90
CA ALA A 65 -23.32 -24.46 -6.91
C ALA A 65 -23.71 -25.18 -5.63
N THR A 66 -23.53 -24.55 -4.46
CA THR A 66 -23.94 -25.12 -3.15
C THR A 66 -25.39 -25.58 -3.14
N LEU A 67 -26.33 -24.72 -3.59
CA LEU A 67 -27.74 -25.07 -3.68
C LEU A 67 -28.01 -26.20 -4.67
N ALA A 68 -27.48 -26.06 -5.88
CA ALA A 68 -27.71 -27.06 -6.95
C ALA A 68 -27.17 -28.43 -6.54
N THR A 69 -25.94 -28.46 -5.98
CA THR A 69 -25.31 -29.70 -5.50
C THR A 69 -26.10 -30.32 -4.36
N ALA A 70 -26.54 -29.56 -3.37
CA ALA A 70 -27.31 -30.08 -2.25
C ALA A 70 -28.64 -30.70 -2.72
N HIS A 71 -29.37 -30.01 -3.60
CA HIS A 71 -30.62 -30.52 -4.15
C HIS A 71 -30.39 -31.77 -5.02
N PHE A 72 -29.35 -31.77 -5.85
CA PHE A 72 -29.04 -32.93 -6.70
C PHE A 72 -28.65 -34.17 -5.87
N LEU A 73 -27.81 -33.98 -4.85
CA LEU A 73 -27.42 -35.08 -3.94
C LEU A 73 -28.63 -35.63 -3.18
N ALA A 74 -29.49 -34.75 -2.66
CA ALA A 74 -30.72 -35.18 -1.97
C ALA A 74 -31.65 -35.95 -2.92
N GLN A 75 -31.86 -35.47 -4.14
CA GLN A 75 -32.68 -36.13 -5.16
C GLN A 75 -32.08 -37.50 -5.55
N SER A 76 -30.73 -37.62 -5.62
CA SER A 76 -30.05 -38.88 -5.90
C SER A 76 -30.25 -39.93 -4.80
N LEU A 77 -30.63 -39.52 -3.60
CA LEU A 77 -31.04 -40.38 -2.49
C LEU A 77 -32.58 -40.52 -2.38
N GLU A 78 -33.34 -40.01 -3.34
CA GLU A 78 -34.81 -39.96 -3.31
C GLU A 78 -35.37 -39.24 -2.06
N GLN A 79 -34.65 -38.21 -1.59
CA GLN A 79 -35.00 -37.44 -0.37
C GLN A 79 -35.15 -35.97 -0.65
N THR A 80 -35.82 -35.29 0.26
CA THR A 80 -35.88 -33.82 0.24
C THR A 80 -34.61 -33.24 0.85
N CYS A 81 -34.12 -32.16 0.30
CA CYS A 81 -32.98 -31.41 0.87
C CYS A 81 -33.29 -30.95 2.29
N GLY A 82 -32.34 -31.19 3.21
CA GLY A 82 -32.45 -30.94 4.65
C GLY A 82 -32.59 -32.22 5.48
N HIS A 83 -32.78 -33.41 4.83
CA HIS A 83 -32.73 -34.71 5.50
C HIS A 83 -31.29 -35.23 5.59
N THR A 84 -30.90 -36.27 4.83
CA THR A 84 -29.53 -36.78 4.83
C THR A 84 -28.52 -35.79 4.23
N VAL A 85 -28.96 -35.01 3.22
CA VAL A 85 -28.18 -33.94 2.59
C VAL A 85 -28.83 -32.62 2.87
N GLY A 86 -28.06 -31.66 3.36
CA GLY A 86 -28.49 -30.30 3.57
C GLY A 86 -27.45 -29.29 3.11
N TYR A 87 -27.74 -27.99 3.28
CA TYR A 87 -26.81 -26.94 2.94
C TYR A 87 -26.78 -25.85 4.01
N ARG A 88 -25.60 -25.17 4.11
CA ARG A 88 -25.46 -23.92 4.87
C ARG A 88 -24.77 -22.86 4.03
N MET A 89 -25.38 -21.72 3.93
CA MET A 89 -24.82 -20.54 3.27
C MET A 89 -25.06 -19.31 4.13
N ARG A 90 -24.42 -18.22 3.79
CA ARG A 90 -24.68 -16.93 4.44
C ARG A 90 -26.17 -16.59 4.35
N LEU A 91 -26.84 -16.50 5.51
CA LEU A 91 -28.25 -16.13 5.65
C LEU A 91 -29.27 -17.16 5.10
N ASP A 92 -28.84 -18.36 4.71
CA ASP A 92 -29.73 -19.41 4.25
C ASP A 92 -29.20 -20.79 4.65
N THR A 93 -30.02 -21.56 5.38
CA THR A 93 -29.61 -22.85 5.92
C THR A 93 -30.79 -23.82 5.88
N LYS A 94 -30.54 -25.06 5.43
CA LYS A 94 -31.51 -26.13 5.41
C LYS A 94 -30.84 -27.43 5.81
N VAL A 95 -30.74 -27.66 7.11
CA VAL A 95 -30.20 -28.90 7.72
C VAL A 95 -31.11 -29.37 8.86
N SER A 96 -30.98 -30.63 9.25
CA SER A 96 -31.67 -31.25 10.38
C SER A 96 -30.71 -32.11 11.21
N ALA A 97 -31.15 -32.71 12.28
CA ALA A 97 -30.40 -33.67 13.07
C ALA A 97 -29.97 -34.92 12.28
N HIS A 98 -30.66 -35.23 11.18
CA HIS A 98 -30.38 -36.39 10.32
C HIS A 98 -29.38 -36.04 9.20
N THR A 99 -28.98 -34.77 9.09
CA THR A 99 -28.07 -34.36 8.01
C THR A 99 -26.66 -34.89 8.24
N ARG A 100 -26.20 -35.69 7.26
CA ARG A 100 -24.88 -36.32 7.22
C ARG A 100 -23.92 -35.70 6.22
N ILE A 101 -24.45 -35.11 5.16
CA ILE A 101 -23.69 -34.34 4.18
C ILE A 101 -24.20 -32.91 4.21
N GLU A 102 -23.32 -31.99 4.62
CA GLU A 102 -23.61 -30.56 4.58
C GLU A 102 -22.82 -29.91 3.45
N VAL A 103 -23.54 -29.39 2.44
CA VAL A 103 -22.92 -28.61 1.35
C VAL A 103 -22.82 -27.17 1.80
N ILE A 104 -21.61 -26.64 1.90
CA ILE A 104 -21.36 -25.33 2.49
C ILE A 104 -20.42 -24.48 1.63
N THR A 105 -20.40 -23.16 1.87
CA THR A 105 -19.43 -22.25 1.25
C THR A 105 -18.19 -22.07 2.16
N HIS A 106 -17.04 -21.66 1.59
CA HIS A 106 -15.81 -21.41 2.36
C HIS A 106 -16.03 -20.51 3.57
N GLY A 107 -16.76 -19.38 3.43
CA GLY A 107 -17.02 -18.48 4.55
C GLY A 107 -17.85 -19.10 5.70
N VAL A 108 -18.63 -20.18 5.44
CA VAL A 108 -19.29 -20.96 6.49
C VAL A 108 -18.29 -21.86 7.19
N LEU A 109 -17.41 -22.53 6.43
CA LEU A 109 -16.36 -23.37 6.99
C LEU A 109 -15.41 -22.56 7.89
N LEU A 110 -14.97 -21.37 7.44
CA LEU A 110 -14.11 -20.48 8.22
C LEU A 110 -14.75 -20.13 9.57
N ARG A 111 -16.06 -19.86 9.57
CA ARG A 111 -16.78 -19.59 10.83
C ARG A 111 -16.87 -20.83 11.74
N MET A 112 -17.10 -22.01 11.16
CA MET A 112 -17.11 -23.26 11.93
C MET A 112 -15.74 -23.49 12.58
N LEU A 113 -14.64 -23.30 11.84
CA LEU A 113 -13.28 -23.43 12.34
C LEU A 113 -12.92 -22.40 13.41
N GLN A 114 -13.50 -21.19 13.37
CA GLN A 114 -13.33 -20.22 14.42
C GLN A 114 -14.06 -20.58 15.72
N GLN A 115 -15.24 -21.19 15.58
CA GLN A 115 -16.02 -21.63 16.75
C GLN A 115 -15.48 -22.91 17.34
N ASP A 116 -15.04 -23.82 16.50
CA ASP A 116 -14.47 -25.10 16.85
C ASP A 116 -13.37 -25.49 15.84
N PRO A 117 -12.10 -25.17 16.17
CA PRO A 117 -10.97 -25.53 15.30
C PRO A 117 -10.79 -27.02 15.11
N SER A 118 -11.33 -27.87 16.01
CA SER A 118 -11.28 -29.31 15.90
C SER A 118 -12.30 -29.86 14.92
N LEU A 119 -13.36 -29.12 14.58
CA LEU A 119 -14.51 -29.57 13.81
C LEU A 119 -15.08 -30.88 14.38
N GLU A 120 -15.39 -30.91 15.68
CA GLU A 120 -15.93 -32.07 16.35
C GLU A 120 -17.19 -32.61 15.64
N GLY A 121 -17.31 -33.94 15.51
CA GLY A 121 -18.41 -34.56 14.77
C GLY A 121 -18.32 -34.54 13.25
N ILE A 122 -17.28 -33.90 12.68
CA ILE A 122 -16.99 -33.94 11.24
C ILE A 122 -15.89 -34.98 10.98
N GLY A 123 -16.16 -35.91 10.07
CA GLY A 123 -15.20 -36.94 9.70
C GLY A 123 -14.43 -36.66 8.42
N ALA A 124 -15.02 -35.86 7.54
CA ALA A 124 -14.35 -35.49 6.30
C ALA A 124 -14.72 -34.08 5.83
N VAL A 125 -13.75 -33.37 5.27
CA VAL A 125 -13.94 -32.12 4.52
C VAL A 125 -13.49 -32.34 3.08
N ILE A 126 -14.39 -32.04 2.15
CA ILE A 126 -14.18 -32.16 0.71
C ILE A 126 -14.11 -30.76 0.13
N PHE A 127 -12.96 -30.36 -0.35
CA PHE A 127 -12.78 -29.09 -1.08
C PHE A 127 -13.02 -29.33 -2.57
N ASP A 128 -14.14 -28.85 -3.10
CA ASP A 128 -14.40 -28.93 -4.54
C ASP A 128 -13.90 -27.69 -5.28
N GLU A 129 -13.57 -27.85 -6.54
CA GLU A 129 -13.03 -26.81 -7.44
C GLU A 129 -11.83 -26.05 -6.84
N PHE A 130 -10.99 -26.74 -6.05
CA PHE A 130 -9.87 -26.12 -5.34
C PHE A 130 -8.86 -25.40 -6.26
N HIS A 131 -8.84 -25.75 -7.54
CA HIS A 131 -8.04 -25.06 -8.57
C HIS A 131 -8.46 -23.59 -8.80
N GLU A 132 -9.62 -23.15 -8.32
CA GLU A 132 -9.98 -21.72 -8.35
C GLU A 132 -9.08 -20.88 -7.42
N ARG A 133 -8.40 -21.50 -6.44
CA ARG A 133 -7.43 -20.89 -5.53
C ARG A 133 -7.94 -19.59 -4.93
N SER A 134 -9.18 -19.62 -4.41
CA SER A 134 -9.76 -18.49 -3.70
C SER A 134 -9.06 -18.25 -2.36
N LEU A 135 -9.01 -16.98 -1.92
CA LEU A 135 -8.43 -16.60 -0.64
C LEU A 135 -9.05 -17.36 0.54
N ASP A 136 -10.38 -17.44 0.58
CA ASP A 136 -11.11 -18.17 1.62
C ASP A 136 -10.86 -19.68 1.55
N GLY A 137 -10.63 -20.22 0.34
CA GLY A 137 -10.29 -21.64 0.13
C GLY A 137 -8.91 -21.98 0.68
N ASP A 138 -7.91 -21.19 0.33
CA ASP A 138 -6.53 -21.39 0.83
C ASP A 138 -6.47 -21.22 2.36
N LEU A 139 -7.16 -20.22 2.93
CA LEU A 139 -7.26 -20.02 4.37
C LEU A 139 -7.97 -21.20 5.07
N SER A 140 -9.10 -21.66 4.50
CA SER A 140 -9.86 -22.76 5.08
C SER A 140 -9.04 -24.06 5.15
N LEU A 141 -8.27 -24.34 4.11
CA LEU A 141 -7.38 -25.51 4.10
C LEU A 141 -6.27 -25.37 5.15
N ALA A 142 -5.60 -24.21 5.20
CA ALA A 142 -4.55 -23.97 6.19
C ALA A 142 -5.07 -24.10 7.63
N MET A 143 -6.25 -23.57 7.95
CA MET A 143 -6.88 -23.73 9.25
C MET A 143 -7.30 -25.16 9.55
N CYS A 144 -7.80 -25.92 8.56
CA CYS A 144 -8.12 -27.36 8.75
C CYS A 144 -6.85 -28.17 9.06
N LEU A 145 -5.74 -27.91 8.37
CA LEU A 145 -4.45 -28.58 8.62
C LEU A 145 -3.95 -28.28 10.05
N GLN A 146 -3.95 -27.00 10.42
CA GLN A 146 -3.51 -26.57 11.76
C GLN A 146 -4.41 -27.12 12.88
N GLY A 147 -5.72 -27.03 12.73
CA GLY A 147 -6.69 -27.53 13.73
C GLY A 147 -6.61 -29.04 13.89
N ARG A 148 -6.39 -29.77 12.80
CA ARG A 148 -6.19 -31.22 12.83
C ARG A 148 -4.91 -31.60 13.54
N GLU A 149 -3.79 -30.94 13.23
CA GLU A 149 -2.50 -31.22 13.84
C GLU A 149 -2.50 -30.95 15.35
N LEU A 150 -3.14 -29.87 15.79
CA LEU A 150 -3.11 -29.46 17.19
C LEU A 150 -4.18 -30.13 18.07
N LEU A 151 -5.31 -30.60 17.50
CA LEU A 151 -6.50 -30.95 18.30
C LEU A 151 -7.11 -32.32 18.00
N ARG A 152 -6.56 -33.09 17.05
CA ARG A 152 -7.20 -34.36 16.61
C ARG A 152 -6.23 -35.53 16.44
N ASP A 153 -5.47 -35.86 17.47
CA ASP A 153 -4.49 -36.94 17.47
C ASP A 153 -5.12 -38.33 17.26
N ASP A 154 -6.24 -38.63 17.94
CA ASP A 154 -6.86 -39.96 17.93
C ASP A 154 -7.81 -40.21 16.75
N ASN A 155 -8.35 -39.17 16.13
CA ASN A 155 -9.32 -39.25 15.06
C ASN A 155 -9.08 -38.12 14.03
N PRO A 156 -8.05 -38.24 13.19
CA PRO A 156 -7.67 -37.19 12.26
C PRO A 156 -8.75 -36.93 11.22
N LEU A 157 -9.03 -35.63 11.03
CA LEU A 157 -9.96 -35.14 10.01
C LEU A 157 -9.49 -35.55 8.62
N LYS A 158 -10.32 -36.24 7.83
CA LYS A 158 -9.96 -36.58 6.47
C LYS A 158 -10.19 -35.40 5.53
N LEU A 159 -9.19 -35.08 4.69
CA LEU A 159 -9.20 -33.99 3.74
C LEU A 159 -9.16 -34.53 2.31
N ILE A 160 -10.15 -34.17 1.50
CA ILE A 160 -10.25 -34.56 0.12
C ILE A 160 -10.20 -33.30 -0.74
N ILE A 161 -9.14 -33.15 -1.53
CA ILE A 161 -9.00 -32.02 -2.45
C ILE A 161 -9.40 -32.46 -3.85
N MET A 162 -10.49 -31.89 -4.37
CA MET A 162 -10.97 -32.17 -5.70
C MET A 162 -10.65 -31.01 -6.66
N SER A 163 -10.07 -31.34 -7.80
CA SER A 163 -9.63 -30.36 -8.78
C SER A 163 -9.83 -30.85 -10.21
N ALA A 164 -9.96 -29.91 -11.16
CA ALA A 164 -10.07 -30.20 -12.59
C ALA A 164 -8.73 -30.12 -13.35
N THR A 165 -7.84 -29.22 -12.95
CA THR A 165 -6.66 -28.83 -13.76
C THR A 165 -5.48 -28.36 -12.89
N MET A 166 -5.34 -28.83 -11.66
CA MET A 166 -4.32 -28.37 -10.75
C MET A 166 -3.00 -29.11 -10.91
N ASP A 167 -1.92 -28.51 -10.55
CA ASP A 167 -0.66 -29.17 -10.23
C ASP A 167 -0.89 -30.07 -8.99
N ALA A 168 -1.29 -31.29 -9.25
CA ALA A 168 -1.58 -32.31 -8.24
C ALA A 168 -0.38 -32.57 -7.32
N GLN A 169 0.82 -32.42 -7.87
CA GLN A 169 2.06 -32.68 -7.15
C GLN A 169 2.29 -31.69 -6.02
N SER A 170 2.10 -30.40 -6.30
CA SER A 170 2.26 -29.35 -5.28
C SER A 170 1.22 -29.50 -4.15
N VAL A 171 -0.02 -29.85 -4.48
CA VAL A 171 -1.06 -30.13 -3.46
C VAL A 171 -0.74 -31.38 -2.66
N SER A 172 -0.30 -32.45 -3.31
CA SER A 172 0.11 -33.70 -2.65
C SER A 172 1.27 -33.44 -1.66
N GLN A 173 2.27 -32.64 -2.07
CA GLN A 173 3.40 -32.28 -1.21
C GLN A 173 2.97 -31.45 0.01
N LEU A 174 2.05 -30.52 -0.15
CA LEU A 174 1.49 -29.76 0.97
C LEU A 174 0.78 -30.67 1.97
N LEU A 175 0.17 -31.76 1.49
CA LEU A 175 -0.59 -32.74 2.24
C LEU A 175 0.26 -33.99 2.55
N ASP A 176 1.50 -33.83 2.98
CA ASP A 176 2.42 -34.90 3.40
C ASP A 176 2.55 -36.03 2.37
N ASN A 177 2.62 -35.66 1.09
CA ASN A 177 2.63 -36.59 -0.06
C ASN A 177 1.36 -37.46 -0.19
N ALA A 178 0.21 -36.84 0.00
CA ALA A 178 -1.09 -37.46 -0.15
C ALA A 178 -1.23 -38.21 -1.50
N PRO A 179 -1.87 -39.39 -1.52
CA PRO A 179 -2.07 -40.16 -2.75
C PRO A 179 -2.90 -39.34 -3.76
N ILE A 180 -2.50 -39.39 -5.02
CA ILE A 180 -3.19 -38.76 -6.14
C ILE A 180 -4.02 -39.81 -6.88
N VAL A 181 -5.33 -39.55 -6.95
CA VAL A 181 -6.27 -40.38 -7.73
C VAL A 181 -6.68 -39.57 -8.97
N ILE A 182 -6.49 -40.13 -10.16
CA ILE A 182 -6.78 -39.45 -11.42
C ILE A 182 -7.90 -40.19 -12.13
N SER A 183 -8.97 -39.45 -12.49
CA SER A 183 -10.01 -39.88 -13.39
C SER A 183 -9.79 -39.24 -14.76
N GLU A 184 -9.58 -40.03 -15.78
CA GLU A 184 -9.31 -39.50 -17.13
C GLU A 184 -10.53 -38.80 -17.75
N GLY A 185 -11.74 -39.15 -17.30
CA GLY A 185 -12.99 -38.58 -17.78
C GLY A 185 -13.25 -38.83 -19.26
N ARG A 186 -14.44 -38.47 -19.73
CA ARG A 186 -14.76 -38.44 -21.16
C ARG A 186 -14.78 -36.99 -21.60
N GLN A 187 -13.71 -36.55 -22.27
CA GLN A 187 -13.71 -35.28 -22.98
C GLN A 187 -13.80 -35.58 -24.49
N PHE A 188 -14.73 -34.89 -25.11
CA PHE A 188 -14.77 -34.91 -26.57
C PHE A 188 -13.75 -33.91 -27.12
N PRO A 189 -13.20 -34.19 -28.33
CA PRO A 189 -12.19 -33.27 -28.91
C PRO A 189 -12.80 -31.92 -29.20
N VAL A 190 -12.01 -30.88 -28.90
CA VAL A 190 -12.35 -29.48 -29.20
C VAL A 190 -11.36 -28.96 -30.25
N THR A 191 -11.90 -28.59 -31.42
CA THR A 191 -11.11 -27.94 -32.46
C THR A 191 -10.97 -26.47 -32.13
N THR A 192 -9.73 -25.98 -32.05
CA THR A 192 -9.47 -24.55 -31.74
C THR A 192 -9.06 -23.80 -33.00
N HIS A 193 -9.77 -22.71 -33.27
CA HIS A 193 -9.42 -21.73 -34.30
C HIS A 193 -8.94 -20.41 -33.65
N GLN A 194 -7.88 -19.84 -34.21
CA GLN A 194 -7.34 -18.56 -33.74
C GLN A 194 -7.37 -17.56 -34.88
N VAL A 195 -7.53 -16.27 -34.55
CA VAL A 195 -7.38 -15.18 -35.51
C VAL A 195 -5.89 -14.91 -35.80
N CYS A 196 -5.58 -14.39 -36.98
CA CYS A 196 -4.18 -14.10 -37.36
C CYS A 196 -3.56 -12.98 -36.49
N SER A 197 -4.37 -12.03 -36.03
CA SER A 197 -3.95 -10.95 -35.12
C SER A 197 -5.08 -10.58 -34.18
N ALA A 198 -4.74 -10.16 -32.96
CA ALA A 198 -5.74 -9.67 -32.02
C ALA A 198 -6.41 -8.40 -32.55
N PRO A 199 -7.74 -8.29 -32.46
CA PRO A 199 -8.45 -7.09 -32.89
C PRO A 199 -8.07 -5.89 -32.01
N SER A 200 -7.93 -4.72 -32.63
CA SER A 200 -7.78 -3.46 -31.90
C SER A 200 -9.03 -3.18 -31.03
N ARG A 201 -8.90 -2.34 -29.99
CA ARG A 201 -10.02 -2.00 -29.10
C ARG A 201 -11.27 -1.51 -29.83
N GLY A 202 -11.14 -0.85 -30.99
CA GLY A 202 -12.26 -0.40 -31.81
C GLY A 202 -12.92 -1.49 -32.66
N GLN A 203 -12.20 -2.56 -32.96
CA GLN A 203 -12.64 -3.63 -33.85
C GLN A 203 -13.16 -4.88 -33.12
N VAL A 204 -13.01 -4.95 -31.80
CA VAL A 204 -13.36 -6.16 -31.02
C VAL A 204 -14.79 -6.61 -31.26
N TYR A 205 -15.74 -5.68 -31.26
CA TYR A 205 -17.16 -6.04 -31.40
C TYR A 205 -17.55 -6.41 -32.83
N SER A 206 -16.94 -5.80 -33.85
CA SER A 206 -17.17 -6.22 -35.25
C SER A 206 -16.62 -7.61 -35.49
N VAL A 207 -15.39 -7.90 -35.05
CA VAL A 207 -14.79 -9.23 -35.14
C VAL A 207 -15.61 -10.27 -34.36
N LEU A 208 -16.12 -9.88 -33.18
CA LEU A 208 -17.01 -10.74 -32.41
C LEU A 208 -18.30 -11.06 -33.18
N TYR A 209 -18.92 -10.05 -33.79
CA TYR A 209 -20.13 -10.21 -34.59
C TYR A 209 -19.90 -11.21 -35.75
N ASP A 210 -18.83 -10.99 -36.52
CA ASP A 210 -18.49 -11.84 -37.67
C ASP A 210 -18.23 -13.28 -37.23
N THR A 211 -17.50 -13.45 -36.10
CA THR A 211 -17.21 -14.78 -35.56
C THR A 211 -18.47 -15.49 -35.07
N VAL A 212 -19.38 -14.77 -34.39
CA VAL A 212 -20.68 -15.33 -33.94
C VAL A 212 -21.53 -15.71 -35.13
N ALA A 213 -21.63 -14.86 -36.16
CA ALA A 213 -22.37 -15.15 -37.38
C ALA A 213 -21.83 -16.40 -38.12
N GLN A 214 -20.48 -16.48 -38.23
CA GLN A 214 -19.82 -17.67 -38.80
C GLN A 214 -20.09 -18.92 -37.97
N ALA A 215 -19.99 -18.83 -36.63
CA ALA A 215 -20.25 -19.96 -35.75
C ALA A 215 -21.71 -20.44 -35.83
N LEU A 216 -22.67 -19.51 -35.95
CA LEU A 216 -24.09 -19.86 -36.15
C LEU A 216 -24.35 -20.61 -37.46
N THR A 217 -23.58 -20.29 -38.50
CA THR A 217 -23.66 -20.98 -39.79
C THR A 217 -23.03 -22.38 -39.77
N ASN A 218 -21.88 -22.50 -39.10
CA ASN A 218 -21.08 -23.71 -39.11
C ASN A 218 -21.54 -24.78 -38.07
N HIS A 219 -22.23 -24.38 -37.00
CA HIS A 219 -22.63 -25.24 -35.90
C HIS A 219 -24.15 -25.22 -35.69
N GLN A 220 -24.72 -26.33 -35.21
CA GLN A 220 -26.15 -26.46 -34.94
C GLN A 220 -26.48 -26.20 -33.43
N GLY A 221 -25.54 -26.38 -32.53
CA GLY A 221 -25.70 -26.22 -31.09
C GLY A 221 -25.69 -24.76 -30.60
N SER A 222 -25.82 -24.59 -29.32
CA SER A 222 -25.76 -23.26 -28.67
C SER A 222 -24.31 -22.75 -28.55
N LEU A 223 -24.15 -21.45 -28.48
CA LEU A 223 -22.87 -20.77 -28.41
C LEU A 223 -22.66 -20.17 -27.02
N LEU A 224 -21.41 -20.23 -26.51
CA LEU A 224 -20.97 -19.57 -25.29
C LEU A 224 -19.86 -18.56 -25.62
N VAL A 225 -20.08 -17.30 -25.30
CA VAL A 225 -19.15 -16.21 -25.57
C VAL A 225 -18.59 -15.70 -24.25
N PHE A 226 -17.26 -15.76 -24.08
CA PHE A 226 -16.57 -15.23 -22.91
C PHE A 226 -16.18 -13.77 -23.08
N LEU A 227 -16.67 -12.92 -22.18
CA LEU A 227 -16.47 -11.47 -22.14
C LEU A 227 -15.93 -11.05 -20.76
N PRO A 228 -15.10 -10.01 -20.67
CA PRO A 228 -14.46 -9.67 -19.40
C PRO A 228 -15.42 -9.12 -18.32
N GLY A 229 -16.53 -8.50 -18.72
CA GLY A 229 -17.44 -7.94 -17.72
C GLY A 229 -18.79 -7.50 -18.26
N ARG A 230 -19.63 -7.00 -17.35
CA ARG A 230 -21.02 -6.61 -17.65
C ARG A 230 -21.12 -5.54 -18.74
N GLY A 231 -20.23 -4.52 -18.71
CA GLY A 231 -20.28 -3.45 -19.73
C GLY A 231 -19.99 -3.97 -21.12
N GLU A 232 -19.11 -4.95 -21.25
CA GLU A 232 -18.77 -5.64 -22.49
C GLU A 232 -19.92 -6.55 -22.93
N ILE A 233 -20.59 -7.23 -21.98
CA ILE A 233 -21.77 -8.05 -22.27
C ILE A 233 -22.90 -7.20 -22.85
N HIS A 234 -23.24 -6.05 -22.26
CA HIS A 234 -24.29 -5.16 -22.78
C HIS A 234 -23.94 -4.65 -24.17
N ARG A 235 -22.71 -4.21 -24.40
CA ARG A 235 -22.29 -3.79 -25.74
C ARG A 235 -22.34 -4.91 -26.77
N ALA A 236 -21.97 -6.13 -26.36
CA ALA A 236 -22.09 -7.29 -27.23
C ALA A 236 -23.57 -7.65 -27.48
N GLN A 237 -24.47 -7.50 -26.51
CA GLN A 237 -25.90 -7.68 -26.70
C GLN A 237 -26.45 -6.73 -27.76
N ASP A 238 -26.12 -5.45 -27.68
CA ASP A 238 -26.56 -4.43 -28.64
C ASP A 238 -26.06 -4.77 -30.07
N GLN A 239 -24.81 -5.19 -30.22
CA GLN A 239 -24.23 -5.54 -31.50
C GLN A 239 -24.80 -6.85 -32.11
N LEU A 240 -25.05 -7.85 -31.26
CA LEU A 240 -25.52 -9.18 -31.69
C LEU A 240 -27.04 -9.25 -31.79
N ALA A 241 -27.78 -8.21 -31.44
CA ALA A 241 -29.24 -8.18 -31.49
C ALA A 241 -29.81 -8.55 -32.87
N ASN A 242 -29.14 -8.14 -33.96
CA ASN A 242 -29.53 -8.43 -35.33
C ASN A 242 -29.37 -9.91 -35.74
N LEU A 243 -28.63 -10.71 -34.96
CA LEU A 243 -28.49 -12.17 -35.16
C LEU A 243 -29.59 -12.96 -34.45
N CYS A 244 -30.36 -12.31 -33.57
CA CYS A 244 -31.45 -12.93 -32.86
C CYS A 244 -32.66 -13.16 -33.79
N SER A 245 -33.36 -14.30 -33.58
CA SER A 245 -34.54 -14.66 -34.36
C SER A 245 -35.50 -15.44 -33.49
N SER A 246 -36.62 -15.93 -34.02
CA SER A 246 -37.53 -16.82 -33.32
C SER A 246 -36.84 -18.15 -32.88
N GLN A 247 -35.72 -18.49 -33.53
CA GLN A 247 -34.94 -19.70 -33.23
C GLN A 247 -33.66 -19.46 -32.45
N ILE A 248 -33.19 -18.21 -32.37
CA ILE A 248 -31.91 -17.83 -31.69
C ILE A 248 -32.19 -16.79 -30.61
N GLU A 249 -31.94 -17.19 -29.37
CA GLU A 249 -32.15 -16.38 -28.17
C GLU A 249 -30.81 -15.98 -27.55
N LEU A 250 -30.68 -14.72 -27.05
CA LEU A 250 -29.48 -14.15 -26.49
C LEU A 250 -29.65 -13.98 -24.98
N PHE A 251 -28.77 -14.60 -24.18
CA PHE A 251 -28.82 -14.57 -22.73
C PHE A 251 -27.51 -14.00 -22.14
N PRO A 252 -27.59 -12.99 -21.29
CA PRO A 252 -26.44 -12.58 -20.46
C PRO A 252 -26.27 -13.54 -19.29
N LEU A 253 -24.99 -13.77 -18.86
CA LEU A 253 -24.66 -14.58 -17.70
C LEU A 253 -23.48 -13.96 -16.92
N TYR A 254 -23.79 -13.27 -15.82
CA TYR A 254 -22.83 -12.69 -14.89
C TYR A 254 -23.38 -12.69 -13.47
N GLY A 255 -22.50 -12.55 -12.46
CA GLY A 255 -22.83 -12.76 -11.06
C GLY A 255 -23.89 -11.82 -10.46
N GLU A 256 -24.09 -10.61 -11.04
CA GLU A 256 -25.06 -9.61 -10.54
C GLU A 256 -26.49 -9.87 -11.01
N LEU A 257 -26.73 -10.85 -11.89
CA LEU A 257 -28.07 -11.20 -12.35
C LEU A 257 -28.90 -11.89 -11.25
N SER A 258 -30.22 -11.79 -11.33
CA SER A 258 -31.11 -12.55 -10.46
C SER A 258 -30.93 -14.06 -10.66
N MET A 259 -31.26 -14.87 -9.64
CA MET A 259 -31.20 -16.34 -9.72
C MET A 259 -32.02 -16.89 -10.91
N GLU A 260 -33.19 -16.30 -11.16
CA GLU A 260 -34.07 -16.69 -12.27
C GLU A 260 -33.43 -16.43 -13.64
N GLN A 261 -32.79 -15.24 -13.80
CA GLN A 261 -32.10 -14.90 -15.05
C GLN A 261 -30.88 -15.81 -15.28
N GLN A 262 -30.12 -16.09 -14.22
CA GLN A 262 -29.00 -17.02 -14.32
C GLN A 262 -29.48 -18.44 -14.67
N GLN A 263 -30.58 -18.90 -14.03
CA GLN A 263 -31.18 -20.21 -14.32
C GLN A 263 -31.68 -20.29 -15.78
N GLN A 264 -32.28 -19.24 -16.31
CA GLN A 264 -32.69 -19.17 -17.73
C GLN A 264 -31.51 -19.29 -18.69
N ALA A 265 -30.38 -18.64 -18.38
CA ALA A 265 -29.16 -18.73 -19.19
C ALA A 265 -28.54 -20.13 -19.17
N ILE A 266 -28.58 -20.82 -18.01
CA ILE A 266 -27.96 -22.15 -17.78
C ILE A 266 -28.81 -23.28 -18.32
N SER A 267 -30.15 -23.21 -18.19
CA SER A 267 -31.09 -24.28 -18.63
C SER A 267 -30.93 -24.59 -20.11
N PRO A 268 -31.23 -25.80 -20.55
CA PRO A 268 -31.16 -26.15 -21.97
C PRO A 268 -32.04 -25.25 -22.82
N ALA A 269 -31.68 -25.07 -24.08
CA ALA A 269 -32.51 -24.34 -25.03
C ALA A 269 -33.85 -25.06 -25.26
N ALA A 270 -34.89 -24.30 -25.49
CA ALA A 270 -36.19 -24.87 -25.84
C ALA A 270 -36.07 -25.72 -27.14
N LYS A 271 -36.92 -26.72 -27.29
CA LYS A 271 -36.85 -27.62 -28.43
C LYS A 271 -36.97 -26.85 -29.75
N GLY A 272 -35.98 -27.02 -30.64
CA GLY A 272 -35.91 -26.29 -31.91
C GLY A 272 -35.32 -24.86 -31.81
N LYS A 273 -34.83 -24.45 -30.62
CA LYS A 273 -34.17 -23.17 -30.41
C LYS A 273 -32.70 -23.36 -30.07
N ARG A 274 -31.93 -22.30 -30.30
CA ARG A 274 -30.49 -22.16 -29.97
C ARG A 274 -30.28 -20.95 -29.05
N LYS A 275 -29.23 -21.03 -28.21
CA LYS A 275 -28.86 -19.95 -27.35
C LYS A 275 -27.49 -19.38 -27.70
N ILE A 276 -27.37 -18.09 -27.61
CA ILE A 276 -26.10 -17.40 -27.50
C ILE A 276 -25.97 -16.91 -26.06
N VAL A 277 -25.08 -17.50 -25.27
CA VAL A 277 -24.86 -17.12 -23.87
C VAL A 277 -23.64 -16.21 -23.78
N LEU A 278 -23.83 -14.96 -23.37
CA LEU A 278 -22.74 -14.01 -23.16
C LEU A 278 -22.32 -14.04 -21.67
N ALA A 279 -21.18 -14.61 -21.39
CA ALA A 279 -20.79 -14.90 -20.02
C ALA A 279 -19.46 -14.24 -19.60
N THR A 280 -19.34 -13.92 -18.32
CA THR A 280 -18.06 -13.67 -17.69
C THR A 280 -17.39 -14.98 -17.28
N ASN A 281 -16.31 -14.91 -16.49
CA ASN A 281 -15.65 -16.08 -15.90
C ASN A 281 -16.59 -16.96 -15.02
N ILE A 282 -17.81 -16.55 -14.75
CA ILE A 282 -18.82 -17.37 -14.03
C ILE A 282 -19.11 -18.69 -14.75
N ALA A 283 -19.02 -18.69 -16.08
CA ALA A 283 -19.21 -19.89 -16.90
C ALA A 283 -17.92 -20.70 -17.11
N GLU A 284 -16.80 -20.33 -16.50
CA GLU A 284 -15.50 -20.98 -16.71
C GLU A 284 -15.39 -22.30 -15.94
N THR A 285 -15.96 -22.39 -14.72
CA THR A 285 -15.81 -23.54 -13.83
C THR A 285 -17.17 -24.16 -13.43
N SER A 286 -17.65 -23.99 -12.28
CA SER A 286 -18.71 -24.71 -11.54
C SER A 286 -20.11 -24.81 -12.22
N LEU A 287 -20.36 -24.15 -13.34
CA LEU A 287 -21.67 -24.18 -14.02
C LEU A 287 -21.63 -25.02 -15.30
N THR A 288 -22.57 -25.95 -15.45
CA THR A 288 -22.77 -26.67 -16.71
C THR A 288 -23.92 -26.03 -17.49
N ILE A 289 -23.62 -25.49 -18.67
CA ILE A 289 -24.61 -25.01 -19.62
C ILE A 289 -24.81 -26.08 -20.65
N GLU A 290 -26.00 -26.65 -20.72
CA GLU A 290 -26.28 -27.75 -21.62
C GLU A 290 -26.42 -27.30 -23.08
N GLY A 291 -25.95 -28.14 -24.03
CA GLY A 291 -26.12 -27.92 -25.46
C GLY A 291 -25.10 -26.93 -26.06
N ILE A 292 -24.03 -26.55 -25.36
CA ILE A 292 -22.95 -25.72 -25.90
C ILE A 292 -22.06 -26.60 -26.81
N GLU A 293 -22.00 -26.25 -28.07
CA GLU A 293 -21.15 -26.84 -29.11
C GLU A 293 -19.97 -25.91 -29.49
N CYS A 294 -20.16 -24.63 -29.35
CA CYS A 294 -19.19 -23.66 -29.78
C CYS A 294 -18.88 -22.63 -28.65
N VAL A 295 -17.59 -22.37 -28.48
CA VAL A 295 -17.08 -21.36 -27.55
C VAL A 295 -16.39 -20.25 -28.35
N ILE A 296 -16.66 -19.01 -28.00
CA ILE A 296 -15.94 -17.83 -28.51
C ILE A 296 -15.31 -17.11 -27.31
N ASP A 297 -14.00 -16.98 -27.32
CA ASP A 297 -13.25 -16.40 -26.21
C ASP A 297 -12.48 -15.15 -26.64
N LEU A 298 -12.73 -14.02 -25.97
CA LEU A 298 -12.00 -12.78 -26.20
C LEU A 298 -10.60 -12.75 -25.58
N GLY A 299 -10.24 -13.76 -24.76
CA GLY A 299 -8.94 -13.84 -24.10
C GLY A 299 -8.77 -12.85 -22.94
N LEU A 300 -9.85 -12.25 -22.44
CA LEU A 300 -9.82 -11.26 -21.39
C LEU A 300 -10.65 -11.68 -20.17
N SER A 301 -10.20 -11.24 -19.00
CA SER A 301 -10.87 -11.45 -17.72
C SER A 301 -10.77 -10.20 -16.86
N ARG A 302 -11.71 -10.01 -15.93
CA ARG A 302 -11.60 -9.00 -14.88
C ARG A 302 -11.16 -9.64 -13.58
N GLN A 303 -10.15 -9.05 -12.99
CA GLN A 303 -9.61 -9.46 -11.69
C GLN A 303 -9.59 -8.27 -10.74
N MET A 304 -9.84 -8.55 -9.46
CA MET A 304 -9.57 -7.57 -8.41
C MET A 304 -8.06 -7.42 -8.25
N ALA A 305 -7.60 -6.19 -8.17
CA ALA A 305 -6.23 -5.85 -7.85
C ALA A 305 -6.22 -4.90 -6.66
N TYR A 306 -5.48 -5.24 -5.62
CA TYR A 306 -5.29 -4.41 -4.44
C TYR A 306 -4.02 -3.59 -4.59
N ASP A 307 -4.14 -2.28 -4.50
CA ASP A 307 -3.00 -1.37 -4.50
C ASP A 307 -2.57 -1.14 -3.04
N THR A 308 -1.50 -1.80 -2.63
CA THR A 308 -0.95 -1.69 -1.27
C THR A 308 -0.53 -0.27 -0.89
N ARG A 309 -0.15 0.56 -1.87
CA ARG A 309 0.23 1.95 -1.63
C ARG A 309 -0.98 2.82 -1.22
N THR A 310 -2.15 2.45 -1.66
CA THR A 310 -3.35 3.28 -1.51
C THR A 310 -4.44 2.64 -0.64
N GLY A 311 -4.29 1.35 -0.34
CA GLY A 311 -5.30 0.59 0.39
C GLY A 311 -6.62 0.43 -0.36
N LEU A 312 -6.61 0.55 -1.69
CA LEU A 312 -7.82 0.50 -2.51
C LEU A 312 -7.77 -0.67 -3.48
N SER A 313 -8.88 -1.38 -3.57
CA SER A 313 -9.08 -2.41 -4.58
C SER A 313 -9.73 -1.81 -5.83
N HIS A 314 -9.30 -2.26 -7.00
CA HIS A 314 -9.89 -1.87 -8.28
C HIS A 314 -9.99 -3.08 -9.21
N LEU A 315 -10.97 -3.04 -10.13
CA LEU A 315 -11.10 -4.06 -11.17
C LEU A 315 -10.16 -3.74 -12.33
N LYS A 316 -9.25 -4.66 -12.62
CA LYS A 316 -8.34 -4.59 -13.77
C LYS A 316 -8.75 -5.62 -14.82
N THR A 317 -8.77 -5.21 -16.09
CA THR A 317 -8.91 -6.15 -17.21
C THR A 317 -7.53 -6.70 -17.56
N VAL A 318 -7.40 -8.02 -17.53
CA VAL A 318 -6.16 -8.76 -17.80
C VAL A 318 -6.37 -9.81 -18.88
N LYS A 319 -5.30 -10.24 -19.53
CA LYS A 319 -5.33 -11.43 -20.40
C LYS A 319 -5.56 -12.68 -19.56
N VAL A 320 -6.29 -13.66 -20.09
CA VAL A 320 -6.48 -14.97 -19.47
C VAL A 320 -5.15 -15.73 -19.43
N SER A 321 -5.03 -16.69 -18.50
CA SER A 321 -3.93 -17.66 -18.53
C SER A 321 -4.17 -18.77 -19.55
N ARG A 322 -3.12 -19.54 -19.89
CA ARG A 322 -3.26 -20.74 -20.75
C ARG A 322 -4.23 -21.77 -20.15
N ALA A 323 -4.16 -21.99 -18.84
CA ALA A 323 -5.07 -22.87 -18.13
C ALA A 323 -6.53 -22.42 -18.27
N GLN A 324 -6.81 -21.11 -18.05
CA GLN A 324 -8.17 -20.57 -18.22
C GLN A 324 -8.65 -20.68 -19.67
N ALA A 325 -7.81 -20.36 -20.66
CA ALA A 325 -8.16 -20.50 -22.08
C ALA A 325 -8.49 -21.95 -22.44
N THR A 326 -7.80 -22.93 -21.85
CA THR A 326 -8.08 -24.35 -22.04
C THR A 326 -9.39 -24.76 -21.36
N GLN A 327 -9.65 -24.32 -20.14
CA GLN A 327 -10.91 -24.57 -19.43
C GLN A 327 -12.12 -24.01 -20.19
N ARG A 328 -12.02 -22.76 -20.70
CA ARG A 328 -13.07 -22.12 -21.51
C ARG A 328 -13.33 -22.89 -22.78
N ALA A 329 -12.29 -23.28 -23.52
CA ALA A 329 -12.41 -24.09 -24.70
C ALA A 329 -13.10 -25.46 -24.40
N GLY A 330 -12.73 -26.09 -23.28
CA GLY A 330 -13.32 -27.36 -22.83
C GLY A 330 -14.82 -27.32 -22.58
N ARG A 331 -15.44 -26.13 -22.50
CA ARG A 331 -16.90 -25.98 -22.39
C ARG A 331 -17.64 -26.47 -23.65
N ALA A 332 -17.01 -26.41 -24.82
CA ALA A 332 -17.56 -26.92 -26.07
C ALA A 332 -17.53 -28.47 -26.16
N GLY A 333 -16.57 -29.11 -25.48
CA GLY A 333 -16.33 -30.55 -25.57
C GLY A 333 -16.98 -31.41 -24.48
N ARG A 334 -18.04 -30.98 -23.83
CA ARG A 334 -18.65 -31.69 -22.70
C ARG A 334 -19.57 -32.83 -23.10
N LEU A 335 -20.42 -32.63 -24.09
CA LEU A 335 -21.44 -33.59 -24.50
C LEU A 335 -21.18 -34.18 -25.90
N SER A 336 -20.48 -33.45 -26.74
CA SER A 336 -20.10 -33.80 -28.10
C SER A 336 -18.78 -33.15 -28.48
N ALA A 337 -18.19 -33.51 -29.64
CA ALA A 337 -17.10 -32.76 -30.21
C ALA A 337 -17.51 -31.32 -30.44
N GLY A 338 -16.63 -30.38 -30.11
CA GLY A 338 -16.95 -28.95 -30.13
C GLY A 338 -15.89 -28.10 -30.81
N THR A 339 -16.16 -26.79 -30.91
CA THR A 339 -15.26 -25.83 -31.53
C THR A 339 -15.05 -24.65 -30.61
N CYS A 340 -13.79 -24.14 -30.60
CA CYS A 340 -13.44 -22.93 -29.85
C CYS A 340 -12.81 -21.89 -30.79
N TYR A 341 -13.39 -20.71 -30.86
CA TYR A 341 -12.82 -19.56 -31.59
C TYR A 341 -12.15 -18.63 -30.58
N ARG A 342 -10.82 -18.46 -30.67
CA ARG A 342 -10.01 -17.56 -29.86
C ARG A 342 -9.75 -16.27 -30.62
N LEU A 343 -10.18 -15.12 -30.08
CA LEU A 343 -10.00 -13.83 -30.73
C LEU A 343 -8.62 -13.21 -30.42
N TRP A 344 -7.58 -14.04 -30.45
CA TRP A 344 -6.17 -13.65 -30.38
C TRP A 344 -5.29 -14.62 -31.15
N SER A 345 -4.06 -14.21 -31.45
CA SER A 345 -3.14 -14.97 -32.29
C SER A 345 -2.43 -16.10 -31.52
N ASP A 346 -1.85 -17.04 -32.27
CA ASP A 346 -0.99 -18.10 -31.71
C ASP A 346 0.21 -17.53 -30.93
N THR A 347 0.84 -16.48 -31.48
CA THR A 347 1.98 -15.81 -30.79
C THR A 347 1.54 -15.23 -29.46
N GLU A 348 0.36 -14.62 -29.40
CA GLU A 348 -0.17 -14.11 -28.13
C GLU A 348 -0.53 -15.24 -27.18
N HIS A 349 -1.03 -16.35 -27.68
CA HIS A 349 -1.33 -17.54 -26.87
C HIS A 349 -0.07 -18.11 -26.21
N GLN A 350 1.03 -18.21 -26.94
CA GLN A 350 2.32 -18.65 -26.39
C GLN A 350 2.85 -17.71 -25.31
N GLY A 351 2.57 -16.41 -25.43
CA GLY A 351 2.93 -15.39 -24.44
C GLY A 351 2.03 -15.31 -23.21
N LEU A 352 0.94 -16.09 -23.12
CA LEU A 352 0.07 -16.15 -21.96
C LEU A 352 0.77 -16.83 -20.78
N ALA A 353 0.52 -16.30 -19.55
CA ALA A 353 0.96 -16.96 -18.32
C ALA A 353 0.40 -18.38 -18.25
N PRO A 354 1.15 -19.38 -17.73
CA PRO A 354 0.64 -20.75 -17.57
C PRO A 354 -0.63 -20.81 -16.72
N HIS A 355 -0.63 -20.17 -15.57
CA HIS A 355 -1.74 -20.10 -14.61
C HIS A 355 -2.08 -18.65 -14.28
N ALA A 356 -3.29 -18.40 -13.82
CA ALA A 356 -3.69 -17.10 -13.28
C ALA A 356 -2.94 -16.84 -11.96
N THR A 357 -2.65 -15.56 -11.68
CA THR A 357 -2.11 -15.19 -10.37
C THR A 357 -3.16 -15.49 -9.29
N VAL A 358 -2.76 -16.21 -8.26
CA VAL A 358 -3.66 -16.62 -7.16
C VAL A 358 -4.18 -15.42 -6.37
N GLU A 359 -5.37 -15.56 -5.83
CA GLU A 359 -6.08 -14.45 -5.18
C GLU A 359 -5.32 -13.89 -3.98
N ILE A 360 -4.67 -14.73 -3.17
CA ILE A 360 -3.90 -14.33 -1.99
C ILE A 360 -2.77 -13.32 -2.29
N LYS A 361 -2.26 -13.32 -3.53
CA LYS A 361 -1.20 -12.38 -3.98
C LYS A 361 -1.73 -11.06 -4.53
N GLN A 362 -3.04 -10.92 -4.72
CA GLN A 362 -3.65 -9.80 -5.44
C GLN A 362 -4.72 -9.03 -4.67
N THR A 363 -5.27 -9.60 -3.60
CA THR A 363 -6.40 -9.04 -2.86
C THR A 363 -5.99 -8.38 -1.56
N ASP A 364 -6.94 -7.66 -0.97
CA ASP A 364 -6.84 -7.12 0.38
C ASP A 364 -6.85 -8.28 1.39
N LEU A 365 -5.78 -8.38 2.18
CA LEU A 365 -5.62 -9.44 3.17
C LEU A 365 -6.23 -9.10 4.55
N THR A 366 -6.92 -7.96 4.69
CA THR A 366 -7.43 -7.49 5.99
C THR A 366 -8.37 -8.51 6.65
N ASN A 367 -9.25 -9.13 5.85
CA ASN A 367 -10.14 -10.16 6.38
C ASN A 367 -9.37 -11.42 6.79
N LEU A 368 -8.47 -11.90 5.95
CA LEU A 368 -7.61 -13.05 6.24
C LEU A 368 -6.79 -12.82 7.50
N CYS A 369 -6.16 -11.66 7.63
CA CYS A 369 -5.38 -11.26 8.80
C CYS A 369 -6.24 -11.31 10.07
N LEU A 370 -7.43 -10.67 10.07
CA LEU A 370 -8.33 -10.69 11.23
C LEU A 370 -8.77 -12.11 11.61
N GLN A 371 -9.07 -12.95 10.61
CA GLN A 371 -9.49 -14.33 10.84
C GLN A 371 -8.36 -15.17 11.48
N LEU A 372 -7.11 -14.98 11.06
CA LEU A 372 -5.96 -15.65 11.64
C LEU A 372 -5.70 -15.20 13.08
N TYR A 373 -5.74 -13.89 13.35
CA TYR A 373 -5.62 -13.40 14.73
C TYR A 373 -6.73 -13.91 15.64
N ALA A 374 -7.98 -14.00 15.12
CA ALA A 374 -9.10 -14.59 15.87
C ALA A 374 -8.95 -16.11 16.06
N PHE A 375 -8.28 -16.78 15.17
CA PHE A 375 -7.95 -18.20 15.29
C PHE A 375 -6.78 -18.49 16.25
N GLY A 376 -6.07 -17.43 16.69
CA GLY A 376 -4.91 -17.53 17.59
C GLY A 376 -3.56 -17.59 16.88
N CYS A 377 -3.52 -17.37 15.57
CA CYS A 377 -2.30 -17.35 14.77
C CYS A 377 -1.93 -15.91 14.38
N SER A 378 -0.85 -15.39 14.93
CA SER A 378 -0.35 -14.03 14.64
C SER A 378 0.66 -13.98 13.49
N ASP A 379 1.31 -15.10 13.18
CA ASP A 379 2.29 -15.20 12.10
C ASP A 379 1.84 -16.28 11.10
N PRO A 380 1.44 -15.88 9.87
CA PRO A 380 1.01 -16.84 8.86
C PRO A 380 2.13 -17.83 8.46
N ALA A 381 3.40 -17.53 8.71
CA ALA A 381 4.50 -18.43 8.40
C ALA A 381 4.49 -19.72 9.26
N GLN A 382 3.76 -19.72 10.38
CA GLN A 382 3.58 -20.89 11.23
C GLN A 382 2.57 -21.91 10.71
N MET A 383 1.85 -21.55 9.65
CA MET A 383 0.84 -22.44 9.06
C MET A 383 1.30 -22.96 7.70
N GLN A 384 0.70 -24.09 7.27
CA GLN A 384 0.95 -24.69 5.96
C GLN A 384 0.08 -24.02 4.89
N TRP A 385 0.72 -23.45 3.84
CA TRP A 385 0.06 -22.74 2.74
C TRP A 385 0.50 -23.27 1.39
N MET A 386 -0.40 -23.30 0.44
CA MET A 386 -0.03 -23.47 -0.97
C MET A 386 0.82 -22.29 -1.48
N ASP A 387 0.42 -21.07 -1.10
CA ASP A 387 1.16 -19.83 -1.33
C ASP A 387 1.08 -18.99 -0.07
N GLN A 388 2.20 -18.58 0.48
CA GLN A 388 2.29 -17.73 1.66
C GLN A 388 1.66 -16.35 1.38
N PRO A 389 0.92 -15.78 2.35
CA PRO A 389 0.47 -14.38 2.26
C PRO A 389 1.66 -13.43 2.07
N PRO A 390 1.64 -12.52 1.08
CA PRO A 390 2.74 -11.59 0.85
C PRO A 390 2.94 -10.62 2.03
N GLN A 391 4.18 -10.43 2.47
CA GLN A 391 4.51 -9.64 3.66
C GLN A 391 4.01 -8.18 3.58
N GLY A 392 4.16 -7.50 2.42
CA GLY A 392 3.73 -6.10 2.28
C GLY A 392 2.21 -5.91 2.46
N PRO A 393 1.36 -6.65 1.73
CA PRO A 393 -0.09 -6.65 1.96
C PRO A 393 -0.48 -7.09 3.38
N TRP A 394 0.22 -8.05 3.99
CA TRP A 394 -0.01 -8.48 5.37
C TRP A 394 0.20 -7.33 6.37
N GLN A 395 1.34 -6.66 6.33
CA GLN A 395 1.64 -5.50 7.18
C GLN A 395 0.63 -4.37 7.02
N LYS A 396 0.14 -4.15 5.79
CA LYS A 396 -0.92 -3.17 5.54
C LYS A 396 -2.26 -3.58 6.15
N ALA A 397 -2.57 -4.86 6.12
CA ALA A 397 -3.75 -5.40 6.77
C ALA A 397 -3.68 -5.20 8.30
N GLU A 398 -2.55 -5.50 8.93
CA GLU A 398 -2.32 -5.25 10.36
C GLU A 398 -2.47 -3.77 10.72
N GLN A 399 -1.82 -2.87 9.97
CA GLN A 399 -1.94 -1.42 10.17
C GLN A 399 -3.40 -0.94 10.08
N LEU A 400 -4.16 -1.47 9.12
CA LEU A 400 -5.57 -1.16 9.00
C LEU A 400 -6.37 -1.69 10.19
N LEU A 401 -6.13 -2.93 10.62
CA LEU A 401 -6.83 -3.52 11.77
C LEU A 401 -6.51 -2.77 13.08
N VAL A 402 -5.28 -2.27 13.23
CA VAL A 402 -4.92 -1.36 14.34
C VAL A 402 -5.72 -0.05 14.24
N ALA A 403 -5.79 0.55 13.06
CA ALA A 403 -6.56 1.78 12.84
C ALA A 403 -8.07 1.60 13.10
N LEU A 404 -8.61 0.39 12.87
CA LEU A 404 -9.99 0.01 13.20
C LEU A 404 -10.16 -0.43 14.68
N GLY A 405 -9.11 -0.40 15.48
CA GLY A 405 -9.15 -0.85 16.87
C GLY A 405 -9.37 -2.36 17.04
N ALA A 406 -9.22 -3.15 15.96
CA ALA A 406 -9.36 -4.60 15.99
C ALA A 406 -8.10 -5.31 16.48
N LEU A 407 -6.93 -4.69 16.33
CA LEU A 407 -5.65 -5.14 16.86
C LEU A 407 -5.03 -4.05 17.74
N THR A 408 -4.27 -4.48 18.74
CA THR A 408 -3.44 -3.61 19.58
C THR A 408 -1.97 -4.02 19.45
N PRO A 409 -1.04 -3.05 19.24
CA PRO A 409 0.39 -3.36 19.21
C PRO A 409 0.91 -3.80 20.57
N LEU A 410 1.81 -4.77 20.57
CA LEU A 410 2.61 -5.23 21.69
C LEU A 410 4.08 -4.85 21.49
N ALA A 411 4.95 -5.15 22.45
CA ALA A 411 6.41 -4.98 22.30
C ALA A 411 6.96 -5.78 21.11
N GLN A 412 6.35 -6.94 20.80
CA GLN A 412 6.59 -7.72 19.59
C GLN A 412 5.24 -8.14 19.01
N GLY A 413 4.94 -7.70 17.77
CA GLY A 413 3.71 -8.06 17.05
C GLY A 413 2.45 -7.34 17.54
N PHE A 414 1.32 -8.01 17.38
CA PHE A 414 -0.02 -7.50 17.68
C PHE A 414 -0.86 -8.56 18.37
N VAL A 415 -1.91 -8.13 19.07
CA VAL A 415 -2.93 -9.00 19.65
C VAL A 415 -4.32 -8.52 19.26
N ILE A 416 -5.24 -9.45 19.08
CA ILE A 416 -6.65 -9.13 18.80
C ILE A 416 -7.30 -8.50 20.03
N THR A 417 -8.11 -7.46 19.80
CA THR A 417 -8.87 -6.80 20.87
C THR A 417 -10.25 -7.44 21.02
N PRO A 418 -10.96 -7.25 22.15
CA PRO A 418 -12.36 -7.66 22.27
C PRO A 418 -13.26 -7.08 21.16
N HIS A 419 -12.93 -5.88 20.67
CA HIS A 419 -13.59 -5.29 19.50
C HIS A 419 -13.29 -6.09 18.23
N GLY A 420 -12.03 -6.47 18.01
CA GLY A 420 -11.60 -7.31 16.88
C GLY A 420 -12.26 -8.69 16.90
N GLU A 421 -12.40 -9.32 18.06
CA GLU A 421 -13.12 -10.59 18.20
C GLU A 421 -14.59 -10.44 17.79
N ARG A 422 -15.26 -9.39 18.26
CA ARG A 422 -16.66 -9.12 17.86
C ARG A 422 -16.79 -8.90 16.35
N VAL A 423 -15.86 -8.16 15.74
CA VAL A 423 -15.83 -7.92 14.29
C VAL A 423 -15.59 -9.22 13.53
N SER A 424 -14.68 -10.10 14.00
CA SER A 424 -14.36 -11.36 13.32
C SER A 424 -15.54 -12.35 13.26
N GLN A 425 -16.42 -12.31 14.25
CA GLN A 425 -17.62 -13.15 14.32
C GLN A 425 -18.73 -12.74 13.34
N LEU A 426 -18.65 -11.52 12.79
CA LEU A 426 -19.66 -11.05 11.85
C LEU A 426 -19.37 -11.56 10.43
N PRO A 427 -20.42 -11.91 9.64
CA PRO A 427 -20.26 -12.33 8.26
C PRO A 427 -20.02 -11.12 7.32
N LEU A 428 -19.12 -10.22 7.68
CA LEU A 428 -18.87 -8.95 7.04
C LEU A 428 -17.38 -8.75 6.83
N SER A 429 -17.02 -7.87 5.89
CA SER A 429 -15.64 -7.39 5.84
C SER A 429 -15.28 -6.63 7.12
N PRO A 430 -14.00 -6.59 7.55
CA PRO A 430 -13.61 -5.96 8.82
C PRO A 430 -14.10 -4.51 8.96
N ARG A 431 -14.09 -3.72 7.89
CA ARG A 431 -14.60 -2.34 7.88
C ARG A 431 -16.11 -2.25 8.15
N LEU A 432 -16.90 -3.09 7.49
CA LEU A 432 -18.34 -3.13 7.69
C LEU A 432 -18.71 -3.73 9.06
N GLY A 433 -17.94 -4.71 9.52
CA GLY A 433 -18.08 -5.24 10.87
C GLY A 433 -17.77 -4.16 11.92
N HIS A 434 -16.67 -3.43 11.75
CA HIS A 434 -16.29 -2.31 12.61
C HIS A 434 -17.38 -1.23 12.62
N LEU A 435 -17.92 -0.83 11.45
CA LEU A 435 -19.04 0.11 11.35
C LEU A 435 -20.23 -0.34 12.18
N LEU A 436 -20.59 -1.63 12.10
CA LEU A 436 -21.75 -2.17 12.78
C LEU A 436 -21.57 -2.23 14.31
N VAL A 437 -20.40 -2.67 14.76
CA VAL A 437 -20.05 -2.68 16.20
C VAL A 437 -19.98 -1.26 16.77
N THR A 438 -19.44 -0.31 16.00
CA THR A 438 -19.42 1.11 16.35
C THR A 438 -20.85 1.69 16.42
N ALA A 439 -21.72 1.35 15.48
CA ALA A 439 -23.13 1.78 15.48
C ALA A 439 -23.89 1.31 16.72
N GLN A 440 -23.56 0.13 17.22
CA GLN A 440 -24.12 -0.38 18.48
C GLN A 440 -23.68 0.48 19.67
N GLY A 441 -22.41 0.87 19.73
CA GLY A 441 -21.89 1.77 20.79
C GLY A 441 -22.56 3.15 20.79
N TYR A 442 -23.01 3.65 19.63
CA TYR A 442 -23.77 4.90 19.51
C TYR A 442 -25.28 4.72 19.60
N ASN A 443 -25.79 3.55 19.98
CA ASN A 443 -27.23 3.23 20.04
C ASN A 443 -27.97 3.52 18.72
N THR A 444 -27.30 3.30 17.60
CA THR A 444 -27.83 3.56 16.24
C THR A 444 -27.70 2.31 15.35
N LEU A 445 -27.81 1.13 15.96
CA LEU A 445 -27.58 -0.16 15.32
C LEU A 445 -28.41 -0.34 14.03
N PHE A 446 -29.69 0.10 14.01
CA PHE A 446 -30.54 -0.06 12.84
C PHE A 446 -30.03 0.75 11.65
N LEU A 447 -29.62 2.01 11.87
CA LEU A 447 -28.96 2.82 10.84
C LEU A 447 -27.68 2.14 10.37
N GLY A 448 -26.85 1.61 11.27
CA GLY A 448 -25.66 0.83 10.95
C GLY A 448 -25.99 -0.35 10.03
N CYS A 449 -27.05 -1.12 10.33
CA CYS A 449 -27.50 -2.25 9.50
C CYS A 449 -27.94 -1.80 8.10
N GLN A 450 -28.62 -0.66 8.00
CA GLN A 450 -29.02 -0.09 6.71
C GLN A 450 -27.80 0.34 5.88
N LEU A 451 -26.83 1.03 6.51
CA LEU A 451 -25.57 1.41 5.87
C LEU A 451 -24.79 0.19 5.39
N VAL A 452 -24.65 -0.84 6.23
CA VAL A 452 -23.99 -2.09 5.86
C VAL A 452 -24.70 -2.79 4.70
N ALA A 453 -26.02 -2.86 4.71
CA ALA A 453 -26.79 -3.45 3.61
C ALA A 453 -26.53 -2.70 2.29
N LEU A 454 -26.58 -1.36 2.31
CA LEU A 454 -26.34 -0.51 1.15
C LEU A 454 -24.89 -0.63 0.64
N LEU A 455 -23.90 -0.61 1.54
CA LEU A 455 -22.48 -0.62 1.19
C LEU A 455 -21.93 -2.01 0.85
N SER A 456 -22.66 -3.07 1.16
CA SER A 456 -22.33 -4.45 0.78
C SER A 456 -22.66 -4.78 -0.67
N GLU A 457 -23.46 -3.95 -1.34
CA GLU A 457 -23.89 -4.16 -2.72
C GLU A 457 -23.60 -2.94 -3.58
N LYS A 458 -23.85 -3.08 -4.88
CA LYS A 458 -23.76 -1.96 -5.80
C LYS A 458 -24.84 -0.93 -5.48
N ASP A 459 -24.47 0.34 -5.53
CA ASP A 459 -25.41 1.45 -5.32
C ASP A 459 -26.65 1.31 -6.24
N PRO A 460 -27.85 1.08 -5.68
CA PRO A 460 -29.06 0.87 -6.47
C PRO A 460 -29.49 2.11 -7.25
N LEU A 461 -29.09 3.29 -6.78
CA LEU A 461 -29.47 4.56 -7.41
C LEU A 461 -28.38 5.12 -8.36
N SER A 462 -27.29 4.40 -8.55
CA SER A 462 -26.14 4.87 -9.38
C SER A 462 -26.49 5.23 -10.82
N ALA A 463 -27.56 4.70 -11.40
CA ALA A 463 -28.03 4.97 -12.75
C ALA A 463 -29.17 6.02 -12.80
N HIS A 464 -29.64 6.52 -11.65
CA HIS A 464 -30.71 7.53 -11.62
C HIS A 464 -30.16 8.90 -12.03
N PRO A 465 -30.86 9.68 -12.88
CA PRO A 465 -30.38 11.00 -13.34
C PRO A 465 -30.05 11.98 -12.21
N ASP A 466 -30.82 11.94 -11.14
CA ASP A 466 -30.68 12.80 -9.95
C ASP A 466 -29.80 12.16 -8.87
N SER A 467 -29.07 11.10 -9.21
CA SER A 467 -28.23 10.38 -8.26
C SER A 467 -27.03 11.24 -7.87
N ASP A 468 -27.12 11.80 -6.69
CA ASP A 468 -26.01 12.47 -6.00
C ASP A 468 -25.13 11.43 -5.27
N TYR A 469 -23.99 11.86 -4.74
CA TYR A 469 -23.10 11.04 -3.90
C TYR A 469 -23.65 10.83 -2.48
N ASP A 470 -24.69 11.55 -2.07
CA ASP A 470 -25.20 11.51 -0.69
C ASP A 470 -25.76 10.12 -0.32
N LEU A 471 -25.03 9.47 0.61
CA LEU A 471 -25.43 8.17 1.15
C LEU A 471 -26.77 8.22 1.92
N MET A 472 -27.11 9.36 2.52
CA MET A 472 -28.37 9.51 3.25
C MET A 472 -29.58 9.52 2.33
N LEU A 473 -29.46 9.96 1.09
CA LEU A 473 -30.51 9.78 0.08
C LEU A 473 -30.85 8.29 -0.12
N ARG A 474 -29.85 7.39 -0.08
CA ARG A 474 -30.03 5.93 -0.19
C ARG A 474 -30.71 5.36 1.05
N VAL A 475 -30.35 5.84 2.24
CA VAL A 475 -31.02 5.46 3.51
C VAL A 475 -32.47 5.92 3.50
N ASN A 476 -32.73 7.16 3.09
CA ASN A 476 -34.10 7.70 2.99
C ASN A 476 -34.93 6.96 1.95
N TRP A 477 -34.33 6.63 0.79
CA TRP A 477 -34.97 5.80 -0.22
C TRP A 477 -35.31 4.40 0.31
N LEU A 478 -34.44 3.78 1.08
CA LEU A 478 -34.65 2.47 1.69
C LEU A 478 -35.86 2.50 2.66
N ASN A 479 -36.05 3.61 3.37
CA ASN A 479 -37.12 3.83 4.33
C ASN A 479 -38.42 4.39 3.71
N SER A 480 -38.40 4.81 2.43
CA SER A 480 -39.53 5.41 1.78
C SER A 480 -40.58 4.37 1.35
N ASN A 481 -41.86 4.75 1.41
CA ASN A 481 -42.95 3.98 0.86
C ASN A 481 -43.33 4.42 -0.57
N GLN A 482 -42.55 5.31 -1.19
CA GLN A 482 -42.89 5.82 -2.52
C GLN A 482 -42.80 4.70 -3.57
N PRO A 483 -43.72 4.70 -4.56
CA PRO A 483 -43.66 3.75 -5.66
C PRO A 483 -42.40 4.01 -6.47
N THR A 484 -41.65 2.94 -6.71
CA THR A 484 -40.43 2.94 -7.51
C THR A 484 -40.57 1.94 -8.65
N LEU A 485 -39.70 2.03 -9.66
CA LEU A 485 -39.65 1.06 -10.75
C LEU A 485 -39.59 -0.38 -10.18
N SER A 486 -40.26 -1.32 -10.82
CA SER A 486 -40.38 -2.70 -10.31
C SER A 486 -39.05 -3.38 -9.97
N ASN A 487 -38.01 -3.14 -10.75
CA ASN A 487 -36.67 -3.63 -10.49
C ASN A 487 -36.03 -3.00 -9.22
N LEU A 488 -36.24 -1.71 -8.97
CA LEU A 488 -35.77 -1.04 -7.76
C LEU A 488 -36.57 -1.44 -6.52
N MET A 489 -37.85 -1.79 -6.68
CA MET A 489 -38.70 -2.28 -5.59
C MET A 489 -38.18 -3.62 -5.04
N SER A 490 -37.82 -4.57 -5.90
CA SER A 490 -37.26 -5.86 -5.49
C SER A 490 -35.92 -5.70 -4.78
N ILE A 491 -35.05 -4.78 -5.26
CA ILE A 491 -33.77 -4.46 -4.62
C ILE A 491 -34.03 -3.85 -3.23
N ARG A 492 -34.93 -2.88 -3.12
CA ARG A 492 -35.27 -2.25 -1.84
C ARG A 492 -35.74 -3.28 -0.81
N GLN A 493 -36.68 -4.15 -1.18
CA GLN A 493 -37.19 -5.21 -0.30
C GLN A 493 -36.07 -6.15 0.16
N ARG A 494 -35.14 -6.53 -0.74
CA ARG A 494 -34.03 -7.38 -0.42
C ARG A 494 -33.06 -6.72 0.56
N LEU A 495 -32.68 -5.45 0.33
CA LEU A 495 -31.81 -4.70 1.22
C LEU A 495 -32.45 -4.46 2.59
N THR A 496 -33.73 -4.13 2.64
CA THR A 496 -34.49 -3.99 3.91
C THR A 496 -34.52 -5.32 4.68
N LYS A 497 -34.78 -6.43 3.98
CA LYS A 497 -34.73 -7.77 4.60
C LYS A 497 -33.33 -8.11 5.13
N GLN A 498 -32.29 -7.72 4.41
CA GLN A 498 -30.90 -7.90 4.85
C GLN A 498 -30.58 -7.06 6.10
N ALA A 499 -30.95 -5.78 6.11
CA ALA A 499 -30.77 -4.91 7.26
C ALA A 499 -31.48 -5.44 8.52
N ASN A 500 -32.76 -5.85 8.36
CA ASN A 500 -33.55 -6.46 9.46
C ASN A 500 -32.92 -7.77 9.98
N ARG A 501 -32.39 -8.61 9.10
CA ARG A 501 -31.69 -9.84 9.52
C ARG A 501 -30.43 -9.55 10.30
N LEU A 502 -29.62 -8.59 9.82
CA LEU A 502 -28.42 -8.16 10.54
C LEU A 502 -28.79 -7.62 11.91
N PHE A 503 -29.80 -6.78 11.99
CA PHE A 503 -30.28 -6.22 13.27
C PHE A 503 -30.67 -7.32 14.27
N ASN A 504 -31.45 -8.31 13.82
CA ASN A 504 -31.91 -9.41 14.68
C ASN A 504 -30.79 -10.41 15.06
N GLN A 505 -29.68 -10.45 14.32
CA GLN A 505 -28.53 -11.34 14.58
C GLN A 505 -27.47 -10.70 15.45
N MET A 506 -27.49 -9.39 15.65
CA MET A 506 -26.52 -8.72 16.51
C MET A 506 -26.77 -9.07 17.97
N PRO A 507 -25.75 -9.56 18.70
CA PRO A 507 -25.84 -9.78 20.12
C PRO A 507 -26.10 -8.44 20.83
N GLN A 508 -26.84 -8.48 21.95
CA GLN A 508 -27.00 -7.31 22.79
C GLN A 508 -25.66 -6.96 23.44
N ASP A 509 -25.27 -5.69 23.38
CA ASP A 509 -24.08 -5.18 24.03
C ASP A 509 -24.43 -4.74 25.47
N PRO A 510 -23.81 -5.30 26.50
CA PRO A 510 -24.04 -4.87 27.88
C PRO A 510 -23.41 -3.50 28.17
N THR A 511 -22.55 -2.97 27.30
CA THR A 511 -21.95 -1.64 27.49
C THR A 511 -22.99 -0.53 27.33
N PRO A 512 -23.02 0.44 28.26
CA PRO A 512 -23.93 1.55 28.13
C PRO A 512 -23.61 2.36 26.86
N PRO A 513 -24.62 2.75 26.07
CA PRO A 513 -24.40 3.48 24.84
C PRO A 513 -23.81 4.87 25.13
N ILE A 514 -23.01 5.34 24.18
CA ILE A 514 -22.48 6.71 24.22
C ILE A 514 -23.65 7.69 24.14
N SER A 515 -23.80 8.54 25.16
CA SER A 515 -24.81 9.60 25.13
C SER A 515 -24.43 10.66 24.09
N HIS A 516 -25.35 10.98 23.18
CA HIS A 516 -25.13 11.95 22.10
C HIS A 516 -26.42 12.67 21.69
N HIS A 517 -26.26 13.82 21.03
CA HIS A 517 -27.35 14.62 20.43
C HIS A 517 -27.24 14.70 18.89
N TYR A 518 -26.59 13.71 18.27
CA TYR A 518 -26.36 13.70 16.82
C TYR A 518 -27.62 13.25 16.05
N ASN A 519 -27.90 13.92 14.95
CA ASN A 519 -28.94 13.49 14.03
C ASN A 519 -28.50 12.29 13.16
N PRO A 520 -29.40 11.60 12.45
CA PRO A 520 -29.08 10.41 11.66
C PRO A 520 -27.97 10.64 10.61
N SER A 521 -27.92 11.82 9.97
CA SER A 521 -26.87 12.13 8.99
C SER A 521 -25.51 12.29 9.66
N GLN A 522 -25.48 12.94 10.80
CA GLN A 522 -24.25 13.08 11.61
C GLN A 522 -23.75 11.74 12.12
N LEU A 523 -24.66 10.87 12.55
CA LEU A 523 -24.30 9.50 12.97
C LEU A 523 -23.74 8.69 11.79
N ALA A 524 -24.36 8.76 10.61
CA ALA A 524 -23.86 8.12 9.41
C ALA A 524 -22.45 8.62 9.04
N ALA A 525 -22.20 9.93 9.15
CA ALA A 525 -20.88 10.51 8.91
C ALA A 525 -19.82 9.98 9.89
N ILE A 526 -20.15 9.89 11.18
CA ILE A 526 -19.30 9.31 12.21
C ILE A 526 -18.98 7.86 11.86
N LEU A 527 -19.99 7.03 11.60
CA LEU A 527 -19.82 5.62 11.30
C LEU A 527 -18.99 5.36 10.04
N VAL A 528 -19.20 6.15 8.98
CA VAL A 528 -18.41 6.06 7.74
C VAL A 528 -16.98 6.50 7.98
N ALA A 529 -16.75 7.60 8.72
CA ALA A 529 -15.39 8.07 9.05
C ALA A 529 -14.61 7.06 9.89
N HIS A 530 -15.27 6.37 10.82
CA HIS A 530 -14.64 5.28 11.58
C HIS A 530 -14.25 4.10 10.68
N ALA A 531 -15.12 3.69 9.76
CA ALA A 531 -14.86 2.53 8.90
C ALA A 531 -13.83 2.81 7.79
N TRP A 532 -13.72 4.05 7.34
CA TRP A 532 -12.77 4.48 6.30
C TRP A 532 -12.03 5.76 6.69
N PRO A 533 -11.21 5.77 7.75
CA PRO A 533 -10.52 6.97 8.21
C PRO A 533 -9.59 7.56 7.15
N GLU A 534 -8.96 6.72 6.32
CA GLU A 534 -8.09 7.15 5.22
C GLU A 534 -8.85 7.80 4.04
N ARG A 535 -10.18 7.73 4.04
CA ARG A 535 -11.06 8.32 3.02
C ARG A 535 -11.82 9.55 3.51
N ILE A 536 -11.55 10.04 4.71
CA ILE A 536 -11.99 11.38 5.10
C ILE A 536 -11.45 12.34 4.07
N ALA A 537 -12.29 13.24 3.56
CA ALA A 537 -12.00 14.09 2.43
C ALA A 537 -12.17 15.56 2.77
N GLN A 538 -11.23 16.38 2.33
CA GLN A 538 -11.27 17.83 2.45
C GLN A 538 -11.37 18.45 1.05
N GLN A 539 -12.28 19.40 0.86
CA GLN A 539 -12.45 20.15 -0.38
C GLN A 539 -11.18 20.94 -0.69
N THR A 540 -10.77 20.94 -1.95
CA THR A 540 -9.64 21.73 -2.44
C THR A 540 -10.15 23.12 -2.90
N SER A 541 -9.26 23.92 -3.47
CA SER A 541 -9.65 25.19 -4.12
C SER A 541 -10.61 24.98 -5.31
N ASP A 542 -10.60 23.80 -5.93
CA ASP A 542 -11.59 23.40 -6.93
C ASP A 542 -12.79 22.75 -6.21
N PRO A 543 -14.00 23.31 -6.29
CA PRO A 543 -15.20 22.79 -5.61
C PRO A 543 -15.58 21.38 -6.00
N LYS A 544 -15.10 20.88 -7.15
CA LYS A 544 -15.33 19.52 -7.63
C LYS A 544 -14.25 18.53 -7.22
N GLN A 545 -13.21 18.98 -6.50
CA GLN A 545 -12.11 18.13 -6.08
C GLN A 545 -11.98 18.08 -4.57
N TYR A 546 -11.72 16.90 -4.07
CA TYR A 546 -11.42 16.63 -2.67
C TYR A 546 -10.08 15.91 -2.55
N LYS A 547 -9.31 16.26 -1.52
CA LYS A 547 -8.12 15.52 -1.08
C LYS A 547 -8.53 14.56 0.03
N LEU A 548 -8.18 13.30 -0.09
CA LEU A 548 -8.42 12.27 0.93
C LEU A 548 -7.31 12.28 2.00
N ALA A 549 -7.61 11.75 3.17
CA ALA A 549 -6.64 11.61 4.27
C ALA A 549 -5.41 10.77 3.88
N ASN A 550 -5.52 9.86 2.91
CA ASN A 550 -4.39 9.13 2.33
C ASN A 550 -3.60 9.93 1.27
N GLY A 551 -3.92 11.21 1.07
CA GLY A 551 -3.25 12.12 0.13
C GLY A 551 -3.76 12.09 -1.32
N LYS A 552 -4.61 11.14 -1.68
CA LYS A 552 -5.18 11.07 -3.03
C LYS A 552 -6.24 12.13 -3.28
N ARG A 553 -6.46 12.45 -4.55
CA ARG A 553 -7.54 13.34 -4.99
C ARG A 553 -8.66 12.55 -5.62
N VAL A 554 -9.90 12.94 -5.30
CA VAL A 554 -11.12 12.40 -5.91
C VAL A 554 -11.92 13.54 -6.53
N THR A 555 -12.59 13.22 -7.63
CA THR A 555 -13.46 14.19 -8.32
C THR A 555 -14.92 13.88 -8.06
N CYS A 556 -15.71 14.92 -7.80
CA CYS A 556 -17.17 14.84 -7.73
C CYS A 556 -17.78 15.40 -9.03
N GLN A 557 -18.78 14.72 -9.61
CA GLN A 557 -19.41 15.21 -10.84
C GLN A 557 -20.34 16.40 -10.60
N GLN A 558 -20.98 16.44 -9.45
CA GLN A 558 -21.85 17.54 -9.04
C GLN A 558 -21.09 18.47 -8.09
N SER A 559 -21.38 19.75 -8.14
CA SER A 559 -20.90 20.67 -7.13
C SER A 559 -21.56 20.31 -5.81
N THR A 560 -20.77 19.82 -4.88
CA THR A 560 -21.26 19.57 -3.52
C THR A 560 -21.63 20.93 -2.93
N GLY A 561 -22.84 21.13 -2.50
CA GLY A 561 -23.39 22.42 -2.04
C GLY A 561 -22.64 23.11 -0.87
N GLY A 562 -21.30 22.93 -0.77
CA GLY A 562 -20.42 23.69 0.11
C GLY A 562 -19.91 22.99 1.35
N SER A 563 -20.10 21.66 1.53
CA SER A 563 -19.48 21.00 2.70
C SER A 563 -17.97 20.85 2.49
N PRO A 564 -17.14 21.49 3.33
CA PRO A 564 -15.68 21.43 3.20
C PRO A 564 -15.11 20.06 3.53
N TRP A 565 -15.87 19.22 4.22
CA TRP A 565 -15.45 17.89 4.64
C TRP A 565 -16.49 16.83 4.34
N LEU A 566 -16.02 15.65 3.90
CA LEU A 566 -16.85 14.48 3.63
C LEU A 566 -16.25 13.23 4.29
N ALA A 567 -17.12 12.35 4.79
CA ALA A 567 -16.80 10.96 5.09
C ALA A 567 -17.15 10.11 3.86
N VAL A 568 -16.14 9.58 3.16
CA VAL A 568 -16.30 8.90 1.87
C VAL A 568 -16.35 7.39 2.07
N ALA A 569 -17.50 6.79 1.74
CA ALA A 569 -17.69 5.35 1.83
C ALA A 569 -17.23 4.61 0.57
N SER A 570 -17.43 5.19 -0.63
CA SER A 570 -17.12 4.51 -1.88
C SER A 570 -16.54 5.45 -2.93
N THR A 571 -15.51 4.95 -3.62
CA THR A 571 -14.87 5.59 -4.78
C THR A 571 -14.74 4.59 -5.92
N ILE A 572 -14.78 5.04 -7.17
CA ILE A 572 -14.47 4.24 -8.35
C ILE A 572 -13.20 4.80 -9.00
N GLY A 573 -12.19 3.93 -9.16
CA GLY A 573 -11.00 4.23 -9.94
C GLY A 573 -11.25 4.03 -11.42
N PHE A 574 -10.73 4.92 -12.26
CA PHE A 574 -10.68 4.75 -13.71
C PHE A 574 -9.32 5.21 -14.25
N GLU A 575 -8.85 4.49 -15.25
CA GLU A 575 -7.60 4.82 -15.92
C GLU A 575 -7.84 5.96 -16.92
N ARG A 576 -7.17 7.09 -16.75
CA ARG A 576 -7.19 8.17 -17.74
C ARG A 576 -6.32 7.82 -18.94
N LYS A 577 -6.63 8.37 -20.12
CA LYS A 577 -5.81 8.24 -21.34
C LYS A 577 -4.35 8.73 -21.16
N THR A 578 -4.10 9.52 -20.13
CA THR A 578 -2.79 10.03 -19.71
C THR A 578 -1.99 9.08 -18.80
N GLY A 579 -2.50 7.86 -18.52
CA GLY A 579 -1.83 6.92 -17.61
C GLY A 579 -2.03 7.19 -16.11
N ASP A 580 -2.64 8.32 -15.75
CA ASP A 580 -2.96 8.65 -14.35
C ASP A 580 -4.25 7.96 -13.91
N ASN A 581 -4.19 7.27 -12.77
CA ASN A 581 -5.34 6.69 -12.11
C ASN A 581 -6.18 7.79 -11.45
N ALA A 582 -7.25 8.20 -12.09
CA ALA A 582 -8.22 9.12 -11.52
C ALA A 582 -9.26 8.36 -10.69
N GLN A 583 -9.72 8.98 -9.61
CA GLN A 583 -10.78 8.44 -8.78
C GLN A 583 -11.99 9.37 -8.79
N ARG A 584 -13.19 8.77 -8.86
CA ARG A 584 -14.46 9.47 -8.73
C ARG A 584 -15.11 9.10 -7.42
N LEU A 585 -15.62 10.10 -6.73
CA LEU A 585 -16.44 9.95 -5.54
C LEU A 585 -17.82 9.36 -5.94
N CYS A 586 -18.25 8.32 -5.23
CA CYS A 586 -19.50 7.64 -5.49
C CYS A 586 -20.51 7.79 -4.36
N LEU A 587 -20.07 7.52 -3.11
CA LEU A 587 -20.93 7.60 -1.92
C LEU A 587 -20.16 8.27 -0.79
N ALA A 588 -20.76 9.28 -0.19
CA ALA A 588 -20.20 10.00 0.94
C ALA A 588 -21.31 10.60 1.81
N VAL A 589 -20.95 11.06 2.99
CA VAL A 589 -21.79 11.84 3.90
C VAL A 589 -21.05 13.10 4.31
N GLU A 590 -21.75 14.21 4.44
CA GLU A 590 -21.18 15.46 4.93
C GLU A 590 -20.66 15.31 6.36
N LEU A 591 -19.45 15.81 6.60
CA LEU A 591 -18.75 15.68 7.88
C LEU A 591 -18.51 17.05 8.51
N PRO A 592 -19.15 17.38 9.63
CA PRO A 592 -18.84 18.60 10.36
C PRO A 592 -17.41 18.63 10.91
N SER A 593 -16.69 19.71 10.68
CA SER A 593 -15.30 19.87 11.18
C SER A 593 -15.18 19.81 12.70
N SER A 594 -16.26 20.16 13.44
CA SER A 594 -16.33 20.04 14.89
C SER A 594 -16.17 18.61 15.41
N PHE A 595 -16.40 17.60 14.55
CA PHE A 595 -16.25 16.19 14.94
C PHE A 595 -14.80 15.79 15.19
N PHE A 596 -13.85 16.49 14.61
CA PHE A 596 -12.42 16.28 14.88
C PHE A 596 -11.98 16.70 16.29
N SER A 597 -12.76 17.52 16.98
CA SER A 597 -12.57 17.82 18.41
C SER A 597 -13.50 17.01 19.33
N GLY A 598 -14.38 16.20 18.75
CA GLY A 598 -15.38 15.38 19.45
C GLY A 598 -15.24 13.88 19.14
N PRO A 599 -16.24 13.27 18.48
CA PRO A 599 -16.29 11.82 18.29
C PRO A 599 -15.14 11.23 17.45
N LEU A 600 -14.52 12.05 16.59
CA LEU A 600 -13.42 11.62 15.73
C LEU A 600 -12.03 12.12 16.21
N LYS A 601 -11.94 12.62 17.45
CA LYS A 601 -10.67 13.12 18.00
C LYS A 601 -9.55 12.07 17.99
N HIS A 602 -9.88 10.81 18.20
CA HIS A 602 -8.93 9.70 18.18
C HIS A 602 -8.29 9.45 16.80
N LEU A 603 -8.90 9.96 15.70
CA LEU A 603 -8.34 9.90 14.35
C LEU A 603 -7.38 11.06 14.05
N THR A 604 -7.32 12.07 14.95
CA THR A 604 -6.47 13.23 14.79
C THR A 604 -5.10 13.02 15.41
N GLN A 605 -4.08 13.58 14.78
CA GLN A 605 -2.74 13.66 15.32
C GLN A 605 -2.38 15.13 15.49
N GLU A 606 -1.79 15.47 16.63
CA GLU A 606 -1.27 16.80 16.88
C GLU A 606 0.23 16.80 16.60
N GLN A 607 0.66 17.67 15.70
CA GLN A 607 2.05 17.93 15.41
C GLN A 607 2.35 19.38 15.72
N THR A 608 3.45 19.63 16.45
CA THR A 608 3.92 20.97 16.70
C THR A 608 5.12 21.24 15.81
N ASP A 609 4.97 22.18 14.91
CA ASP A 609 6.03 22.64 14.04
C ASP A 609 6.53 24.01 14.52
N ILE A 610 7.84 24.11 14.70
CA ILE A 610 8.52 25.33 15.06
C ILE A 610 9.47 25.64 13.92
N PHE A 611 9.26 26.76 13.26
CA PHE A 611 10.04 27.13 12.10
C PHE A 611 10.29 28.64 12.06
N TRP A 612 11.32 29.00 11.31
CA TRP A 612 11.65 30.41 11.07
C TRP A 612 10.79 30.94 9.93
N HIS A 613 10.00 31.98 10.22
CA HIS A 613 9.14 32.59 9.21
C HIS A 613 9.90 33.75 8.54
N GLU A 614 10.30 33.57 7.29
CA GLU A 614 11.17 34.46 6.54
C GLU A 614 10.61 35.90 6.40
N GLN A 615 9.29 36.06 6.16
CA GLN A 615 8.68 37.40 6.00
C GLN A 615 8.62 38.21 7.29
N HIS A 616 8.61 37.58 8.44
CA HIS A 616 8.50 38.21 9.75
C HIS A 616 9.80 38.16 10.54
N ASP A 617 10.85 37.58 10.01
CA ASP A 617 12.17 37.41 10.65
C ASP A 617 12.09 36.92 12.09
N ARG A 618 11.18 35.94 12.35
CA ARG A 618 10.97 35.40 13.70
C ARG A 618 10.59 33.94 13.69
N LEU A 619 10.81 33.25 14.82
CA LEU A 619 10.28 31.94 15.10
C LEU A 619 8.76 31.98 15.26
N ILE A 620 8.08 31.07 14.59
CA ILE A 620 6.66 30.82 14.78
C ILE A 620 6.52 29.36 15.20
N ALA A 621 5.72 29.12 16.23
CA ALA A 621 5.32 27.81 16.64
C ALA A 621 3.84 27.62 16.32
N GLU A 622 3.55 26.60 15.54
CA GLU A 622 2.18 26.25 15.15
C GLU A 622 1.90 24.80 15.54
N ARG A 623 0.75 24.59 16.14
CA ARG A 623 0.22 23.26 16.37
C ARG A 623 -0.76 22.96 15.26
N HIS A 624 -0.44 21.93 14.50
CA HIS A 624 -1.28 21.41 13.44
C HIS A 624 -2.04 20.21 13.96
N THR A 625 -3.35 20.24 13.86
CA THR A 625 -4.19 19.07 14.04
C THR A 625 -4.44 18.47 12.67
N GLN A 626 -4.07 17.21 12.45
CA GLN A 626 -4.12 16.56 11.16
C GLN A 626 -4.89 15.23 11.24
N VAL A 627 -5.54 14.85 10.14
CA VAL A 627 -6.09 13.52 9.91
C VAL A 627 -5.39 12.95 8.68
N GLY A 628 -4.49 12.01 8.88
CA GLY A 628 -3.60 11.56 7.80
C GLY A 628 -2.84 12.76 7.18
N GLN A 629 -3.04 13.00 5.89
CA GLN A 629 -2.41 14.14 5.17
C GLN A 629 -3.29 15.39 5.08
N LEU A 630 -4.39 15.45 5.81
CA LEU A 630 -5.32 16.58 5.82
C LEU A 630 -5.10 17.44 7.05
N GLN A 631 -4.97 18.73 6.84
CA GLN A 631 -4.86 19.71 7.91
C GLN A 631 -6.25 20.16 8.34
N VAL A 632 -6.61 19.85 9.59
CA VAL A 632 -7.91 20.18 10.16
C VAL A 632 -7.88 21.59 10.74
N ASN A 633 -6.84 21.90 11.51
CA ASN A 633 -6.69 23.19 12.20
C ASN A 633 -5.23 23.53 12.40
N THR A 634 -4.93 24.84 12.46
CA THR A 634 -3.64 25.38 12.82
C THR A 634 -3.83 26.39 13.93
N GLN A 635 -3.13 26.21 15.02
CA GLN A 635 -3.13 27.13 16.15
C GLN A 635 -1.72 27.62 16.42
N ARG A 636 -1.55 28.94 16.50
CA ARG A 636 -0.29 29.52 16.97
C ARG A 636 -0.12 29.28 18.45
N ILE A 637 1.04 28.79 18.82
CA ILE A 637 1.39 28.50 20.21
C ILE A 637 2.32 29.61 20.72
N THR A 638 2.02 30.15 21.89
CA THR A 638 2.86 31.17 22.55
C THR A 638 3.80 30.59 23.60
N LYS A 639 3.48 29.40 24.12
CA LYS A 639 4.34 28.70 25.08
C LYS A 639 4.89 27.44 24.40
N VAL A 640 6.18 27.47 24.14
CA VAL A 640 6.92 26.37 23.51
C VAL A 640 8.03 25.96 24.48
N GLU A 641 8.38 24.69 24.44
CA GLU A 641 9.48 24.16 25.23
C GLU A 641 10.80 24.79 24.78
N PRO A 642 11.64 25.31 25.72
CA PRO A 642 12.88 26.02 25.36
C PRO A 642 13.79 25.21 24.43
N GLN A 643 13.92 23.90 24.64
CA GLN A 643 14.76 23.06 23.79
C GLN A 643 14.29 23.05 22.34
N ALA A 644 12.99 22.96 22.10
CA ALA A 644 12.41 22.97 20.76
C ALA A 644 12.65 24.29 20.01
N LEU A 645 12.70 25.43 20.72
CA LEU A 645 13.08 26.72 20.14
C LEU A 645 14.56 26.74 19.74
N ILE A 646 15.43 26.21 20.60
CA ILE A 646 16.86 26.06 20.34
C ILE A 646 17.09 25.22 19.09
N ASP A 647 16.45 24.05 19.02
CA ASP A 647 16.59 23.10 17.90
C ASP A 647 16.13 23.74 16.57
N ALA A 648 15.00 24.44 16.59
CA ALA A 648 14.48 25.13 15.41
C ALA A 648 15.40 26.28 14.96
N THR A 649 15.98 27.02 15.92
CA THR A 649 16.94 28.10 15.62
C THR A 649 18.23 27.52 15.05
N CYS A 650 18.74 26.46 15.64
CA CYS A 650 19.93 25.74 15.11
C CYS A 650 19.67 25.22 13.69
N LEU A 651 18.50 24.63 13.42
CA LEU A 651 18.14 24.17 12.08
C LEU A 651 18.14 25.31 11.06
N TYR A 652 17.57 26.46 11.42
CA TYR A 652 17.56 27.64 10.56
C TYR A 652 18.98 28.17 10.26
N VAL A 653 19.82 28.28 11.29
CA VAL A 653 21.20 28.74 11.15
C VAL A 653 22.05 27.75 10.32
N THR A 654 21.78 26.44 10.47
CA THR A 654 22.41 25.36 9.67
C THR A 654 22.04 25.47 8.19
N GLN A 655 20.73 25.62 7.88
CA GLN A 655 20.23 25.75 6.50
C GLN A 655 20.87 26.93 5.77
N LEU A 656 21.11 28.04 6.48
CA LEU A 656 21.73 29.25 5.96
C LEU A 656 23.25 29.28 6.15
N LYS A 657 23.88 28.13 6.44
CA LYS A 657 25.34 27.97 6.54
C LYS A 657 25.99 29.03 7.43
N LEU A 658 25.46 29.22 8.64
CA LEU A 658 25.91 30.17 9.66
C LEU A 658 25.77 31.67 9.28
N SER A 659 25.24 32.00 8.11
CA SER A 659 25.13 33.40 7.64
C SER A 659 24.25 34.34 8.51
N PRO A 660 23.23 33.81 9.27
CA PRO A 660 22.45 34.69 10.18
C PRO A 660 23.23 35.22 11.38
N LEU A 661 24.39 34.63 11.71
CA LEU A 661 25.24 35.06 12.82
C LEU A 661 26.12 36.26 12.44
N ASN A 662 26.51 37.02 13.45
CA ASN A 662 27.35 38.22 13.25
C ASN A 662 28.83 37.88 13.10
N TRP A 663 29.28 37.57 11.90
CA TRP A 663 30.67 37.31 11.55
C TRP A 663 31.40 38.62 11.30
N ASP A 664 31.70 39.36 12.37
CA ASP A 664 32.53 40.57 12.27
C ASP A 664 34.02 40.25 11.97
N LYS A 665 34.77 41.26 11.63
CA LYS A 665 36.20 41.11 11.27
C LYS A 665 37.02 40.45 12.38
N ASP A 666 36.70 40.74 13.62
CA ASP A 666 37.42 40.19 14.77
C ASP A 666 37.12 38.73 15.00
N THR A 667 35.88 38.30 14.77
CA THR A 667 35.46 36.91 14.85
C THR A 667 36.08 36.08 13.73
N LEU A 668 36.05 36.58 12.48
CA LEU A 668 36.70 35.90 11.35
C LEU A 668 38.21 35.77 11.56
N ASN A 669 38.87 36.81 12.06
CA ASN A 669 40.30 36.75 12.35
C ASN A 669 40.61 35.76 13.48
N TRP A 670 39.78 35.71 14.53
CA TRP A 670 39.90 34.70 15.57
C TRP A 670 39.75 33.28 15.02
N GLN A 671 38.71 33.01 14.22
CA GLN A 671 38.50 31.72 13.59
C GLN A 671 39.70 31.32 12.74
N ALA A 672 40.21 32.22 11.91
CA ALA A 672 41.37 31.93 11.05
C ALA A 672 42.62 31.57 11.84
N LYS A 673 42.87 32.26 12.96
CA LYS A 673 44.00 31.96 13.85
C LYS A 673 43.86 30.54 14.46
N VAL A 674 42.70 30.18 15.02
CA VAL A 674 42.49 28.90 15.66
C VAL A 674 42.55 27.77 14.61
N GLN A 675 41.93 27.97 13.44
CA GLN A 675 41.97 26.99 12.36
C GLN A 675 43.37 26.75 11.82
N LEU A 676 44.17 27.82 11.73
CA LEU A 676 45.60 27.70 11.36
C LEU A 676 46.35 26.81 12.35
N LEU A 677 46.17 27.05 13.65
CA LEU A 677 46.84 26.25 14.69
C LEU A 677 46.32 24.79 14.71
N HIS A 678 45.04 24.58 14.46
CA HIS A 678 44.50 23.25 14.30
C HIS A 678 45.16 22.49 13.16
N GLN A 679 45.33 23.14 12.01
CA GLN A 679 45.92 22.52 10.81
C GLN A 679 47.43 22.32 10.90
N SER A 680 48.14 23.26 11.58
CA SER A 680 49.58 23.21 11.69
C SER A 680 50.11 22.43 12.89
N TYR A 681 49.21 21.94 13.75
CA TYR A 681 49.62 21.16 14.94
C TYR A 681 50.33 19.88 14.53
N PRO A 682 51.56 19.60 15.04
CA PRO A 682 52.32 18.41 14.68
C PRO A 682 51.62 17.15 15.15
N SER A 683 51.23 16.28 14.23
CA SER A 683 50.73 14.96 14.54
C SER A 683 51.85 14.04 15.02
N SER A 684 52.34 14.25 16.23
CA SER A 684 53.23 13.30 16.87
C SER A 684 52.44 12.15 17.44
N ALA A 685 52.90 10.93 17.22
CA ALA A 685 52.18 9.67 17.52
C ALA A 685 51.58 9.67 18.93
N GLY A 686 50.22 9.69 18.98
CA GLY A 686 49.42 9.38 20.16
C GLY A 686 48.86 10.52 20.96
N ALA A 687 49.19 11.80 20.73
CA ALA A 687 48.55 12.90 21.44
C ALA A 687 47.41 13.54 20.58
N PRO A 688 46.19 13.70 21.12
CA PRO A 688 45.11 14.39 20.40
C PRO A 688 45.45 15.86 20.18
N ASN A 689 45.07 16.42 19.03
CA ASN A 689 45.21 17.84 18.74
C ASN A 689 44.45 18.66 19.77
N PRO A 690 45.07 19.55 20.56
CA PRO A 690 44.39 20.34 21.56
C PRO A 690 43.56 21.48 20.96
N TRP A 691 43.87 21.90 19.72
CA TRP A 691 43.16 22.99 19.04
C TRP A 691 41.88 22.41 18.39
N PRO A 692 40.71 22.99 18.68
CA PRO A 692 39.46 22.54 18.05
C PRO A 692 39.48 22.86 16.54
N ASP A 693 38.80 22.02 15.78
CA ASP A 693 38.46 22.33 14.40
C ASP A 693 37.29 23.34 14.40
N VAL A 694 37.57 24.55 13.95
CA VAL A 694 36.63 25.67 13.82
C VAL A 694 36.31 25.98 12.36
N SER A 695 36.50 24.98 11.47
CA SER A 695 36.06 25.10 10.07
C SER A 695 34.54 25.34 9.98
N PRO A 696 34.07 26.05 8.94
CA PRO A 696 32.63 26.31 8.77
C PRO A 696 31.80 25.03 8.79
N GLN A 697 32.32 23.95 8.23
CA GLN A 697 31.63 22.64 8.23
C GLN A 697 31.50 22.09 9.65
N ARG A 698 32.60 22.05 10.41
CA ARG A 698 32.60 21.52 11.78
C ARG A 698 31.73 22.35 12.72
N LEU A 699 31.80 23.68 12.61
CA LEU A 699 30.94 24.58 13.38
C LEU A 699 29.46 24.37 13.06
N THR A 700 29.12 24.04 11.81
CA THR A 700 27.75 23.72 11.42
C THR A 700 27.31 22.38 12.01
N ASP A 701 28.17 21.36 11.94
CA ASP A 701 27.86 20.01 12.42
C ASP A 701 27.68 19.94 13.95
N THR A 702 28.39 20.84 14.67
CA THR A 702 28.35 20.92 16.15
C THR A 702 27.58 22.13 16.67
N LEU A 703 26.69 22.71 15.85
CA LEU A 703 26.04 24.00 16.15
C LEU A 703 25.25 23.94 17.48
N GLY A 704 24.55 22.86 17.74
CA GLY A 704 23.79 22.67 18.98
C GLY A 704 24.64 22.73 20.23
N ASP A 705 25.90 22.23 20.16
CA ASP A 705 26.79 22.15 21.33
C ASP A 705 27.35 23.52 21.74
N TRP A 706 27.74 24.33 20.78
CA TRP A 706 28.44 25.58 21.07
C TRP A 706 27.54 26.82 21.03
N LEU A 707 26.49 26.84 20.24
CA LEU A 707 25.55 27.95 20.11
C LEU A 707 24.28 27.74 20.92
N GLY A 708 23.77 26.47 20.98
CA GLY A 708 22.53 26.12 21.67
C GLY A 708 22.35 26.73 23.06
N PRO A 709 23.36 26.64 23.95
CA PRO A 709 23.26 27.22 25.31
C PRO A 709 23.00 28.74 25.38
N PHE A 710 23.18 29.46 24.27
CA PHE A 710 23.02 30.92 24.19
C PHE A 710 21.73 31.33 23.44
N LEU A 711 20.88 30.37 23.05
CA LEU A 711 19.69 30.60 22.23
C LEU A 711 18.38 30.64 23.03
N ASP A 712 18.38 30.45 24.34
CA ASP A 712 17.21 30.36 25.21
C ASP A 712 16.20 31.51 25.06
N LYS A 713 16.68 32.73 24.69
CA LYS A 713 15.89 33.94 24.49
C LYS A 713 15.80 34.42 23.05
N THR A 714 16.26 33.61 22.11
CA THR A 714 16.33 33.95 20.69
C THR A 714 15.03 33.68 20.00
N THR A 715 14.29 34.71 19.66
CA THR A 715 13.01 34.59 18.95
C THR A 715 12.96 35.36 17.64
N HIS A 716 13.92 36.26 17.40
CA HIS A 716 14.00 37.12 16.22
C HIS A 716 15.41 37.10 15.61
N LEU A 717 15.53 37.39 14.32
CA LEU A 717 16.81 37.52 13.64
C LEU A 717 17.73 38.57 14.27
N LYS A 718 17.15 39.62 14.83
CA LYS A 718 17.89 40.67 15.55
C LYS A 718 18.62 40.12 16.78
N ASP A 719 18.06 39.11 17.42
CA ASP A 719 18.65 38.53 18.62
C ASP A 719 19.89 37.71 18.22
N LEU A 720 19.85 36.94 17.12
CA LEU A 720 21.01 36.22 16.56
C LEU A 720 22.16 37.19 16.21
N LYS A 721 21.84 38.33 15.58
CA LYS A 721 22.85 39.32 15.21
C LYS A 721 23.45 40.07 16.42
N ARG A 722 22.78 40.02 17.58
CA ARG A 722 23.26 40.64 18.82
C ARG A 722 24.18 39.75 19.64
N LEU A 723 24.25 38.48 19.31
CA LEU A 723 25.12 37.55 19.99
C LEU A 723 26.59 37.94 19.78
N ASN A 724 27.34 37.95 20.86
CA ASN A 724 28.78 38.13 20.78
C ASN A 724 29.43 36.84 20.33
N LEU A 725 29.48 36.61 19.00
CA LEU A 725 29.90 35.38 18.40
C LEU A 725 31.34 35.00 18.75
N LYS A 726 32.24 36.00 18.79
CA LYS A 726 33.63 35.78 19.17
C LYS A 726 33.77 35.23 20.59
N GLN A 727 32.99 35.76 21.53
CA GLN A 727 33.02 35.30 22.93
C GLN A 727 32.46 33.87 23.02
N ILE A 728 31.38 33.59 22.32
CA ILE A 728 30.76 32.27 22.29
C ILE A 728 31.74 31.22 21.73
N LEU A 729 32.37 31.53 20.59
CA LEU A 729 33.38 30.65 19.97
C LEU A 729 34.64 30.50 20.84
N SER A 730 35.02 31.52 21.58
CA SER A 730 36.18 31.47 22.48
C SER A 730 36.02 30.44 23.61
N ASN A 731 34.77 30.09 23.98
CA ASN A 731 34.48 29.04 24.95
C ASN A 731 34.84 27.61 24.41
N LEU A 732 35.07 27.45 23.10
CA LEU A 732 35.57 26.23 22.52
C LEU A 732 37.02 25.92 22.85
N LEU A 733 37.79 26.96 23.33
CA LEU A 733 39.19 26.81 23.69
C LEU A 733 39.32 26.45 25.18
N PRO A 734 39.72 25.23 25.52
CA PRO A 734 39.97 24.84 26.90
C PRO A 734 41.26 25.56 27.41
N TRP A 735 41.28 25.85 28.71
CA TRP A 735 42.49 26.38 29.33
C TRP A 735 43.64 25.37 29.18
N PRO A 736 44.92 25.85 28.81
CA PRO A 736 45.39 27.24 28.69
C PRO A 736 45.41 27.80 27.25
N LEU A 737 44.72 27.18 26.28
CA LEU A 737 44.78 27.60 24.86
C LEU A 737 44.45 29.06 24.57
N PRO A 738 43.53 29.76 25.27
CA PRO A 738 43.29 31.19 25.02
C PRO A 738 44.53 32.08 25.20
N SER A 739 45.40 31.77 26.18
CA SER A 739 46.66 32.49 26.40
C SER A 739 47.72 32.13 25.39
N GLN A 740 47.75 30.89 24.92
CA GLN A 740 48.70 30.40 23.91
C GLN A 740 48.37 30.94 22.51
N LEU A 741 47.06 31.21 22.23
CA LEU A 741 46.62 31.71 20.94
C LEU A 741 47.33 33.01 20.54
N GLU A 742 47.44 33.97 21.43
CA GLU A 742 48.14 35.23 21.14
C GLU A 742 49.64 35.10 21.07
N GLN A 743 50.20 34.08 21.69
CA GLN A 743 51.65 33.78 21.58
C GLN A 743 51.98 33.09 20.26
N LEU A 744 51.19 32.12 19.87
CA LEU A 744 51.43 31.28 18.68
C LEU A 744 50.93 31.97 17.39
N ALA A 745 49.79 32.66 17.46
CA ALA A 745 49.25 33.42 16.33
C ALA A 745 49.05 34.89 16.69
N PRO A 746 50.10 35.67 16.85
CA PRO A 746 50.06 37.05 17.27
C PRO A 746 49.35 37.94 16.22
N ALA A 747 48.66 38.98 16.66
CA ALA A 747 48.04 39.91 15.73
C ALA A 747 49.05 40.72 14.91
N ARG A 748 50.26 40.87 15.42
CA ARG A 748 51.35 41.65 14.78
C ARG A 748 52.66 40.90 14.89
N PHE A 749 53.47 41.05 13.85
CA PHE A 749 54.81 40.49 13.80
C PHE A 749 55.85 41.62 13.83
N THR A 750 56.85 41.56 14.73
CA THR A 750 57.91 42.53 14.83
C THR A 750 59.05 42.12 13.89
N VAL A 751 59.31 42.99 12.92
CA VAL A 751 60.35 42.73 11.91
C VAL A 751 61.71 43.31 12.41
N PRO A 752 62.84 42.93 11.77
CA PRO A 752 64.20 43.36 12.21
C PRO A 752 64.36 44.89 12.38
N SER A 753 63.58 45.70 11.72
CA SER A 753 63.60 47.15 11.90
C SER A 753 63.07 47.65 13.28
N GLY A 754 62.48 46.72 14.06
CA GLY A 754 61.74 47.02 15.31
C GLY A 754 60.29 47.41 15.13
N ASN A 755 59.80 47.59 13.92
CA ASN A 755 58.41 47.91 13.65
C ASN A 755 57.54 46.65 13.71
N ALA A 756 56.32 46.76 14.21
CA ALA A 756 55.36 45.72 14.27
C ALA A 756 54.30 45.89 13.17
N HIS A 757 54.16 44.87 12.29
CA HIS A 757 53.18 44.86 11.20
C HIS A 757 52.07 43.86 11.47
N THR A 758 50.85 44.20 11.07
CA THR A 758 49.69 43.33 11.25
C THR A 758 49.76 42.16 10.33
N ILE A 759 49.48 40.97 10.84
CA ILE A 759 49.37 39.73 10.03
C ILE A 759 47.90 39.62 9.57
N ASP A 760 47.72 39.38 8.28
CA ASP A 760 46.39 39.11 7.69
C ASP A 760 46.16 37.57 7.65
N TYR A 761 45.32 37.10 8.59
CA TYR A 761 44.95 35.70 8.69
C TYR A 761 43.80 35.31 7.78
N SER A 762 43.21 36.26 7.05
CA SER A 762 42.12 35.98 6.11
C SER A 762 42.60 35.21 4.85
N GLN A 763 43.91 35.22 4.64
CA GLN A 763 44.54 34.52 3.50
C GLN A 763 45.30 33.28 3.98
N HIS A 764 45.47 32.34 3.09
CA HIS A 764 46.15 31.10 3.38
C HIS A 764 47.25 30.84 2.33
N PRO A 765 48.53 30.88 2.71
CA PRO A 765 49.09 31.16 4.03
C PRO A 765 48.84 32.63 4.50
N PRO A 766 48.89 32.90 5.83
CA PRO A 766 48.71 34.23 6.35
C PRO A 766 49.75 35.21 5.79
N VAL A 767 49.33 36.46 5.57
CA VAL A 767 50.13 37.47 4.85
C VAL A 767 50.73 38.48 5.80
N LEU A 768 52.01 38.71 5.63
CA LEU A 768 52.74 39.83 6.27
C LEU A 768 53.16 40.84 5.19
N ALA A 769 52.48 41.96 5.13
CA ALA A 769 52.83 43.03 4.21
C ALA A 769 53.80 44.03 4.88
N VAL A 770 55.01 44.10 4.36
CA VAL A 770 56.11 44.90 4.98
C VAL A 770 57.00 45.52 3.93
N LYS A 771 57.55 46.69 4.19
CA LYS A 771 58.50 47.33 3.31
C LYS A 771 59.80 46.54 3.26
N LEU A 772 60.29 46.33 2.05
CA LEU A 772 61.45 45.48 1.78
C LEU A 772 62.66 45.87 2.65
N GLN A 773 62.93 47.18 2.90
CA GLN A 773 64.03 47.62 3.71
C GLN A 773 63.91 47.27 5.20
N GLU A 774 62.72 46.98 5.67
CA GLU A 774 62.47 46.60 7.08
C GLU A 774 62.83 45.17 7.37
N LEU A 775 63.06 44.33 6.31
CA LEU A 775 63.45 42.93 6.40
C LEU A 775 64.95 42.70 6.13
N PHE A 776 65.75 43.73 5.88
CA PHE A 776 67.19 43.52 5.69
C PHE A 776 67.79 42.76 6.89
N GLY A 777 68.71 41.86 6.64
CA GLY A 777 69.37 41.00 7.64
C GLY A 777 68.52 39.74 7.97
N MET A 778 67.30 39.65 7.49
CA MET A 778 66.45 38.47 7.68
C MET A 778 66.65 37.46 6.54
N GLN A 779 67.18 36.26 6.87
CA GLN A 779 67.46 35.23 5.86
C GLN A 779 66.28 34.28 5.67
N GLU A 780 65.57 33.97 6.73
CA GLU A 780 64.42 33.06 6.71
C GLU A 780 63.11 33.83 6.70
N ALA A 781 62.08 33.29 6.07
CA ALA A 781 60.74 33.84 6.12
C ALA A 781 60.19 33.75 7.56
N PRO A 782 59.53 34.83 8.05
CA PRO A 782 58.93 34.78 9.37
C PRO A 782 57.89 33.68 9.46
N SER A 783 57.90 32.93 10.55
CA SER A 783 56.95 31.82 10.80
C SER A 783 56.20 32.08 12.10
N ILE A 784 55.00 31.50 12.17
CA ILE A 784 54.07 31.56 13.32
C ILE A 784 53.59 30.18 13.68
N GLY A 785 52.95 30.04 14.83
CA GLY A 785 52.35 28.75 15.26
C GLY A 785 53.38 27.67 15.36
N TYR A 786 53.12 26.55 14.75
CA TYR A 786 53.98 25.34 14.75
C TYR A 786 54.91 25.28 13.50
N GLY A 787 55.40 26.44 13.09
CA GLY A 787 56.35 26.57 11.96
C GLY A 787 55.67 26.94 10.64
N THR A 788 54.49 27.49 10.67
CA THR A 788 53.78 27.96 9.45
C THR A 788 54.48 29.22 8.92
N ALA A 789 55.13 29.16 7.76
CA ALA A 789 55.78 30.29 7.12
C ALA A 789 54.74 31.30 6.65
N LEU A 790 54.95 32.57 6.97
CA LEU A 790 54.14 33.69 6.49
C LEU A 790 54.42 33.94 5.00
N GLN A 791 53.39 34.28 4.26
CA GLN A 791 53.57 34.85 2.92
C GLN A 791 53.94 36.33 3.04
N VAL A 792 55.16 36.67 2.69
CA VAL A 792 55.65 38.05 2.81
C VAL A 792 55.31 38.80 1.54
N HIS A 793 54.50 39.82 1.67
CA HIS A 793 54.31 40.84 0.62
C HIS A 793 55.36 41.92 0.80
N LEU A 794 56.39 41.88 -0.01
CA LEU A 794 57.47 42.89 0.00
C LEU A 794 57.01 44.19 -0.65
N LEU A 795 56.93 45.26 0.14
CA LEU A 795 56.40 46.53 -0.33
C LEU A 795 57.55 47.46 -0.69
N SER A 796 57.32 48.26 -1.69
CA SER A 796 58.16 49.44 -1.98
C SER A 796 58.11 50.49 -0.83
N PRO A 797 59.02 51.46 -0.76
CA PRO A 797 58.90 52.57 0.19
C PRO A 797 57.57 53.32 0.09
N GLY A 798 56.92 53.33 -1.08
CA GLY A 798 55.63 53.95 -1.32
C GLY A 798 54.43 53.02 -1.00
N GLY A 799 54.68 51.77 -0.52
CA GLY A 799 53.59 50.84 -0.12
C GLY A 799 53.02 49.95 -1.23
N HIS A 800 53.60 49.95 -2.42
CA HIS A 800 53.19 49.04 -3.52
C HIS A 800 53.91 47.73 -3.41
N VAL A 801 53.22 46.64 -3.66
CA VAL A 801 53.76 45.29 -3.65
C VAL A 801 54.79 45.13 -4.77
N LEU A 802 56.03 44.79 -4.38
CA LEU A 802 57.12 44.49 -5.30
C LEU A 802 57.20 43.03 -5.66
N GLN A 803 57.10 42.21 -4.64
CA GLN A 803 57.07 40.75 -4.78
C GLN A 803 56.39 40.10 -3.60
N VAL A 804 55.90 38.88 -3.86
CA VAL A 804 55.29 38.01 -2.85
C VAL A 804 56.17 36.76 -2.76
N THR A 805 56.61 36.41 -1.54
CA THR A 805 57.49 35.24 -1.32
C THR A 805 57.24 34.61 0.03
N GLN A 806 57.51 33.32 0.14
CA GLN A 806 57.66 32.54 1.38
C GLN A 806 59.10 32.16 1.63
N ASP A 807 59.99 32.38 0.65
CA ASP A 807 61.43 32.07 0.71
C ASP A 807 62.21 33.36 0.50
N LEU A 808 62.58 33.97 1.62
CA LEU A 808 63.37 35.21 1.62
C LEU A 808 64.82 34.95 1.19
N ALA A 809 65.38 33.79 1.51
CA ALA A 809 66.75 33.46 1.11
C ALA A 809 66.90 33.39 -0.42
N HIS A 810 65.95 32.68 -1.07
CA HIS A 810 65.91 32.63 -2.53
C HIS A 810 65.62 34.00 -3.14
N PHE A 811 64.75 34.80 -2.53
CA PHE A 811 64.42 36.15 -2.99
C PHE A 811 65.70 37.05 -2.97
N TRP A 812 66.45 37.02 -1.87
CA TRP A 812 67.64 37.82 -1.75
C TRP A 812 68.73 37.50 -2.79
N THR A 813 68.89 36.24 -3.16
CA THR A 813 69.92 35.79 -4.09
C THR A 813 69.48 35.95 -5.57
N THR A 814 68.19 35.90 -5.89
CA THR A 814 67.72 35.94 -7.27
C THR A 814 67.09 37.27 -7.67
N SER A 815 65.96 37.63 -7.05
CA SER A 815 65.08 38.68 -7.52
C SER A 815 65.48 40.05 -7.00
N TYR A 816 66.15 40.15 -5.87
CA TYR A 816 66.52 41.41 -5.24
C TYR A 816 67.35 42.31 -6.12
N THR A 817 68.30 41.76 -6.88
CA THR A 817 69.21 42.55 -7.71
C THR A 817 68.44 43.30 -8.83
N GLU A 818 67.48 42.70 -9.41
CA GLU A 818 66.63 43.35 -10.43
C GLU A 818 65.74 44.42 -9.81
N ILE A 819 65.04 44.11 -8.72
CA ILE A 819 64.19 45.01 -7.98
C ILE A 819 64.99 46.17 -7.49
N LYS A 820 66.20 46.00 -6.99
CA LYS A 820 67.09 47.04 -6.56
C LYS A 820 67.45 48.02 -7.70
N LYS A 821 67.77 47.55 -8.90
CA LYS A 821 68.04 48.38 -10.08
C LYS A 821 66.86 49.26 -10.39
N GLU A 822 65.69 48.75 -10.44
CA GLU A 822 64.45 49.47 -10.74
C GLU A 822 64.08 50.48 -9.63
N MET A 823 64.09 50.01 -8.38
CA MET A 823 63.59 50.73 -7.26
C MET A 823 64.57 51.80 -6.76
N LYS A 824 65.90 51.64 -6.96
CA LYS A 824 66.91 52.63 -6.65
C LYS A 824 66.71 53.86 -7.52
N GLY A 825 66.34 53.72 -8.77
CA GLY A 825 65.95 54.81 -9.65
C GLY A 825 64.71 55.56 -9.15
N ARG A 826 63.67 54.80 -8.74
CA ARG A 826 62.37 55.34 -8.30
C ARG A 826 62.35 55.89 -6.88
N TYR A 827 63.19 55.32 -5.97
CA TYR A 827 63.32 55.70 -4.55
C TYR A 827 64.74 55.90 -4.13
N PRO A 828 65.53 56.86 -4.73
CA PRO A 828 66.97 57.06 -4.48
C PRO A 828 67.29 57.49 -3.05
N ARG A 829 66.34 57.98 -2.31
CA ARG A 829 66.46 58.42 -0.92
C ARG A 829 66.45 57.30 0.11
N HIS A 830 66.10 56.09 -0.29
CA HIS A 830 66.01 54.87 0.56
C HIS A 830 67.32 54.02 0.41
N PRO A 831 67.63 53.17 1.41
CA PRO A 831 68.81 52.34 1.33
C PRO A 831 68.56 51.16 0.35
N TRP A 832 69.56 50.89 -0.52
CA TRP A 832 69.58 49.76 -1.47
C TRP A 832 70.97 49.12 -1.42
N PRO A 833 71.32 48.34 -0.34
CA PRO A 833 72.60 47.75 -0.17
C PRO A 833 72.91 46.74 -1.27
N ASP A 834 74.20 46.44 -1.44
CA ASP A 834 74.61 45.38 -2.37
C ASP A 834 74.35 43.96 -1.80
N ASP A 835 74.56 43.85 -0.49
CA ASP A 835 74.14 42.60 0.23
C ASP A 835 73.04 42.94 1.23
N PRO A 836 71.81 42.64 0.94
CA PRO A 836 70.64 42.84 1.79
C PRO A 836 70.65 41.94 3.04
N THR A 837 71.39 40.84 3.04
CA THR A 837 71.43 39.89 4.14
C THR A 837 72.31 40.34 5.33
N GLN A 838 73.28 41.24 5.08
CA GLN A 838 74.07 41.84 6.09
C GLN A 838 73.76 43.30 6.43
N ALA A 839 72.76 43.83 5.73
CA ALA A 839 72.38 45.22 5.91
C ALA A 839 71.45 45.43 7.13
N LEU A 840 71.55 46.58 7.78
CA LEU A 840 70.68 46.92 8.88
C LEU A 840 69.27 47.25 8.38
N ALA A 841 68.26 46.56 8.98
CA ALA A 841 66.86 46.78 8.68
C ALA A 841 66.45 48.19 9.08
N THR A 842 65.66 48.87 8.25
CA THR A 842 65.22 50.24 8.54
C THR A 842 63.96 50.62 7.74
N ALA A 843 63.13 51.43 8.39
CA ALA A 843 62.01 52.12 7.72
C ALA A 843 62.41 53.55 7.28
N LYS A 844 63.64 54.00 7.63
CA LYS A 844 64.11 55.38 7.46
C LYS A 844 64.80 55.61 6.13
N THR A 845 64.81 56.83 5.65
CA THR A 845 65.58 57.27 4.47
C THR A 845 67.07 57.39 4.79
N ASN A 846 67.95 57.35 3.79
CA ASN A 846 69.37 57.54 3.94
C ASN A 846 69.77 58.83 4.68
N ARG A 847 68.97 59.93 4.53
CA ARG A 847 69.17 61.18 5.26
C ARG A 847 68.79 61.01 6.75
N ALA A 848 67.78 60.28 7.08
CA ALA A 848 67.33 60.04 8.44
C ALA A 848 68.28 59.10 9.19
N LEU A 849 68.90 58.07 8.48
CA LEU A 849 69.92 57.20 9.03
C LEU A 849 71.25 57.91 9.37
N ARG A 850 71.62 58.94 8.64
CA ARG A 850 72.82 59.75 8.93
C ARG A 850 72.63 60.67 10.14
N LYS A 851 71.47 60.90 10.65
CA LYS A 851 71.13 61.73 11.80
C LYS A 851 70.92 60.93 13.10
N THR A 852 70.79 59.64 13.02
CA THR A 852 70.79 58.68 14.16
C THR A 852 72.13 57.98 14.31
#